data_08e71c90040398a559a848558838922d
#
_entry.id   08e71c90040398a559a848558838922d
#
_cell.length_a   1.000
_cell.length_b   1.000
_cell.length_c   1.000
_cell.angle_alpha   90.00
_cell.angle_beta   90.00
_cell.angle_gamma   90.00
#
_symmetry.space_group_name_H-M   'P 1'
#
loop_
_entity.id
_entity.type
_entity.pdbx_description
1 polymer ?
#
loop_
_entity_poly.entity_id
_entity_poly.type
_entity_poly.pdbx_seq_one_letter_code
_entity_poly.pdbx_strand_id
1 'polypeptide(L)'
;KVLAPTNCGSGYQVVVRLQRRKRLAFDARTTLEKDERDLYWRLTRRVIPTLYRFKGNDRAIPIIEDVAVPPETLPDFLTTLQNIFKSHQITASVFSHAGHGQLHIRPFMDISNKTEMHKLHSLADAVYDEVLRLGGTISGEHGAGLSRTAFVRKQYGPLYDVFREVKRIFDPQNLFNPDKVVSNSTVPVDANLRPVSSQVAVTTNVDPPLPAAPASGESPPVVQLQVHWNENEFAFATRSCNGCGRCRSQSPSERMCPVFRLGTVEESSPRAKANLMRAVLTGSIDPHMLETEQLKGIADLCVNCHQCRLECPANVDIPKLMLEAKSQYVATNGLRPQQWLLGRIDLLSALGSRFSRAGNWALSNRQTRWLLEKLTGIAQGRKLPPFAAGNFLRVAHRRRLTRPSRAPGNKVALFLDVYANYNDTMLAEAVVAVLQHNGVSVYVPPDQVQSGMALLSMGAADRARKLAQRNVATLAEAVRQGYHVVTTEPSAALCLTHEYQNLLDDEDDKLVARNTSEICNYLLRLHQSGRLELDLRPINTTLGYHQPCHVRAINQGRAAENLLRLIPGLKVKSLQKGCSGMAGSWGIAKKNYRNSLRAGWGLISALREPDIQIGTTECTSCKMQMEQGTTKPTVHPSKLLALSYGLVPEFESLLSKRGQELITT
;
A
#
# COMPACT_ATOMS: atom_id res chain seq x y z
N LYS A 1 16.21 4.31 -28.82
CA LYS A 1 15.09 4.92 -29.54
C LYS A 1 14.10 3.83 -29.92
N VAL A 2 12.89 3.91 -29.44
CA VAL A 2 11.80 2.99 -29.81
C VAL A 2 11.07 3.61 -31.01
N LEU A 3 11.10 2.96 -32.15
CA LEU A 3 10.43 3.42 -33.36
C LEU A 3 9.09 2.70 -33.53
N ALA A 4 8.05 3.42 -33.90
CA ALA A 4 6.71 2.85 -34.16
C ALA A 4 6.65 2.12 -35.52
N PRO A 5 5.73 1.14 -35.71
CA PRO A 5 5.79 0.16 -36.80
C PRO A 5 5.46 0.66 -38.21
N THR A 6 5.01 1.88 -38.41
CA THR A 6 4.38 2.29 -39.66
C THR A 6 5.33 2.64 -40.81
N ASN A 7 6.66 2.72 -40.58
CA ASN A 7 7.67 2.91 -41.64
C ASN A 7 9.06 2.35 -41.26
N CYS A 8 9.11 1.20 -40.62
CA CYS A 8 10.33 0.70 -39.97
C CYS A 8 11.40 0.09 -40.90
N GLY A 9 11.10 -0.26 -42.13
CA GLY A 9 12.04 -1.02 -42.96
C GLY A 9 13.30 -0.26 -43.35
N SER A 10 13.18 0.96 -43.85
CA SER A 10 14.31 1.75 -44.34
C SER A 10 15.06 2.51 -43.22
N GLY A 11 14.33 3.11 -42.28
CA GLY A 11 14.94 3.85 -41.17
C GLY A 11 15.72 2.97 -40.21
N TYR A 12 15.24 1.74 -39.97
CA TYR A 12 15.94 0.74 -39.15
C TYR A 12 17.29 0.33 -39.74
N GLN A 13 17.32 0.03 -41.05
CA GLN A 13 18.58 -0.33 -41.72
C GLN A 13 19.62 0.78 -41.66
N VAL A 14 19.19 2.03 -41.75
CA VAL A 14 20.09 3.21 -41.64
C VAL A 14 20.64 3.32 -40.21
N VAL A 15 19.85 3.20 -39.19
CA VAL A 15 20.30 3.27 -37.79
C VAL A 15 21.27 2.14 -37.44
N VAL A 16 21.00 0.90 -37.86
CA VAL A 16 21.90 -0.24 -37.63
C VAL A 16 23.22 -0.09 -38.40
N ARG A 17 23.19 0.42 -39.64
CA ARG A 17 24.41 0.70 -40.42
C ARG A 17 25.27 1.79 -39.79
N LEU A 18 24.70 2.91 -39.36
CA LEU A 18 25.40 3.98 -38.66
C LEU A 18 26.03 3.50 -37.36
N GLN A 19 25.29 2.72 -36.58
CA GLN A 19 25.73 2.16 -35.31
C GLN A 19 26.92 1.21 -35.48
N ARG A 20 26.89 0.30 -36.47
CA ARG A 20 28.00 -0.62 -36.80
C ARG A 20 29.22 0.08 -37.35
N ARG A 21 29.05 1.08 -38.24
CA ARG A 21 30.16 1.83 -38.85
C ARG A 21 30.91 2.72 -37.86
N LYS A 22 30.19 3.38 -36.93
CA LYS A 22 30.80 4.38 -36.03
C LYS A 22 31.00 3.86 -34.60
N ARG A 23 30.69 2.60 -34.31
CA ARG A 23 30.72 2.03 -32.94
C ARG A 23 30.02 2.92 -31.90
N LEU A 24 28.87 3.53 -32.27
CA LEU A 24 28.14 4.48 -31.45
C LEU A 24 27.40 3.81 -30.28
N ALA A 25 27.33 2.48 -30.26
CA ALA A 25 26.80 1.71 -29.16
C ALA A 25 27.50 0.35 -29.08
N PHE A 26 27.57 -0.22 -27.87
CA PHE A 26 28.15 -1.54 -27.62
C PHE A 26 27.16 -2.66 -27.97
N ASP A 27 25.85 -2.41 -27.93
CA ASP A 27 24.81 -3.35 -28.31
C ASP A 27 23.56 -2.62 -28.83
N ALA A 28 22.74 -3.32 -29.63
CA ALA A 28 21.48 -2.84 -30.16
C ALA A 28 20.50 -4.01 -30.28
N ARG A 29 19.34 -3.88 -29.69
CA ARG A 29 18.25 -4.84 -29.78
C ARG A 29 17.03 -4.23 -30.44
N THR A 30 16.43 -4.99 -31.34
CA THR A 30 15.16 -4.63 -32.00
C THR A 30 14.14 -5.70 -31.73
N THR A 31 12.90 -5.27 -31.53
CA THR A 31 11.78 -6.18 -31.33
C THR A 31 10.52 -5.65 -32.00
N LEU A 32 9.75 -6.54 -32.60
CA LEU A 32 8.40 -6.29 -33.08
C LEU A 32 7.37 -6.97 -32.13
N GLU A 33 7.86 -7.83 -31.25
CA GLU A 33 7.03 -8.51 -30.26
C GLU A 33 6.41 -7.53 -29.28
N LYS A 34 5.08 -7.56 -29.17
CA LYS A 34 4.31 -6.62 -28.37
C LYS A 34 4.72 -6.62 -26.89
N ASP A 35 4.87 -7.80 -26.30
CA ASP A 35 5.16 -7.95 -24.87
C ASP A 35 6.57 -7.44 -24.52
N GLU A 36 7.54 -7.69 -25.39
CA GLU A 36 8.91 -7.19 -25.23
C GLU A 36 8.97 -5.68 -25.40
N ARG A 37 8.28 -5.12 -26.41
CA ARG A 37 8.14 -3.68 -26.62
C ARG A 37 7.49 -3.01 -25.41
N ASP A 38 6.42 -3.59 -24.89
CA ASP A 38 5.72 -3.08 -23.71
C ASP A 38 6.58 -3.18 -22.43
N LEU A 39 7.49 -4.14 -22.37
CA LEU A 39 8.50 -4.23 -21.31
C LEU A 39 9.46 -3.02 -21.34
N TYR A 40 10.03 -2.70 -22.52
CA TYR A 40 10.93 -1.55 -22.64
C TYR A 40 10.23 -0.23 -22.32
N TRP A 41 8.99 -0.03 -22.78
CA TRP A 41 8.20 1.13 -22.40
C TRP A 41 7.91 1.21 -20.89
N ARG A 42 7.67 0.08 -20.26
CA ARG A 42 7.50 0.02 -18.78
C ARG A 42 8.80 0.37 -18.04
N LEU A 43 9.94 -0.06 -18.56
CA LEU A 43 11.24 0.27 -17.95
C LEU A 43 11.53 1.77 -18.04
N THR A 44 11.37 2.38 -19.23
CA THR A 44 11.59 3.83 -19.40
C THR A 44 10.68 4.66 -18.50
N ARG A 45 9.41 4.27 -18.34
CA ARG A 45 8.47 4.95 -17.45
C ARG A 45 8.79 4.78 -15.95
N ARG A 46 9.69 3.88 -15.57
CA ARG A 46 10.13 3.68 -14.18
C ARG A 46 11.33 4.54 -13.77
N VAL A 47 12.02 5.17 -14.70
CA VAL A 47 13.19 6.00 -14.40
C VAL A 47 12.84 7.09 -13.37
N ILE A 48 11.85 7.93 -13.68
CA ILE A 48 11.44 9.03 -12.81
C ILE A 48 10.94 8.54 -11.43
N PRO A 49 10.03 7.55 -11.34
CA PRO A 49 9.66 6.98 -10.05
C PRO A 49 10.83 6.45 -9.22
N THR A 50 11.87 5.95 -9.86
CA THR A 50 13.07 5.46 -9.17
C THR A 50 13.84 6.60 -8.49
N LEU A 51 13.91 7.78 -9.12
CA LEU A 51 14.56 8.95 -8.53
C LEU A 51 13.90 9.41 -7.21
N TYR A 52 12.60 9.19 -7.05
CA TYR A 52 11.89 9.55 -5.82
C TYR A 52 12.11 8.57 -4.66
N ARG A 53 12.77 7.44 -4.90
CA ARG A 53 13.06 6.42 -3.88
C ARG A 53 14.42 6.63 -3.21
N PHE A 54 15.24 7.56 -3.67
CA PHE A 54 16.50 7.87 -3.02
C PHE A 54 16.25 8.37 -1.59
N LYS A 55 17.02 7.82 -0.66
CA LYS A 55 17.01 8.23 0.74
C LYS A 55 17.87 9.48 0.89
N GLY A 56 17.61 10.25 1.93
CA GLY A 56 18.32 11.49 2.20
C GLY A 56 17.42 12.73 2.00
N ASN A 57 17.98 13.91 2.17
CA ASN A 57 17.27 15.17 2.03
C ASN A 57 17.19 15.64 0.58
N ASP A 58 18.15 15.26 -0.25
CA ASP A 58 18.19 15.64 -1.65
C ASP A 58 17.02 15.04 -2.42
N ARG A 59 16.37 15.88 -3.19
CA ARG A 59 15.23 15.50 -4.03
C ARG A 59 15.48 15.85 -5.48
N ALA A 60 15.03 15.01 -6.39
CA ALA A 60 15.00 15.30 -7.82
C ALA A 60 13.91 16.34 -8.10
N ILE A 61 14.28 17.62 -8.22
CA ILE A 61 13.36 18.75 -8.35
C ILE A 61 13.03 19.02 -9.82
N PRO A 62 11.74 19.01 -10.24
CA PRO A 62 11.38 19.24 -11.63
C PRO A 62 11.22 20.74 -11.95
N ILE A 63 12.25 21.55 -11.67
CA ILE A 63 12.15 23.02 -11.81
C ILE A 63 12.65 23.53 -13.16
N ILE A 64 13.69 22.90 -13.70
CA ILE A 64 14.26 23.19 -15.02
C ILE A 64 14.01 22.04 -16.00
N GLU A 65 12.97 21.30 -15.77
CA GLU A 65 12.53 20.16 -16.55
C GLU A 65 11.86 20.60 -17.85
N ASP A 66 11.87 19.72 -18.87
CA ASP A 66 11.10 19.88 -20.10
C ASP A 66 11.58 21.02 -21.02
N VAL A 67 12.86 21.35 -20.97
CA VAL A 67 13.46 22.26 -21.93
C VAL A 67 13.69 21.57 -23.27
N ALA A 68 13.59 22.30 -24.38
CA ALA A 68 13.95 21.77 -25.67
C ALA A 68 14.82 22.78 -26.43
N VAL A 69 15.84 22.27 -27.11
CA VAL A 69 16.71 23.03 -28.01
C VAL A 69 16.67 22.41 -29.42
N PRO A 70 17.03 23.14 -30.49
CA PRO A 70 17.16 22.52 -31.80
C PRO A 70 18.05 21.26 -31.71
N PRO A 71 17.67 20.12 -32.34
CA PRO A 71 18.42 18.87 -32.22
C PRO A 71 19.89 18.98 -32.59
N GLU A 72 20.21 19.87 -33.50
CA GLU A 72 21.57 20.15 -34.00
C GLU A 72 22.46 20.77 -32.92
N THR A 73 21.88 21.58 -32.04
CA THR A 73 22.58 22.27 -30.93
C THR A 73 22.65 21.45 -29.65
N LEU A 74 21.97 20.30 -29.60
CA LEU A 74 21.87 19.47 -28.38
C LEU A 74 23.24 19.05 -27.81
N PRO A 75 24.28 18.67 -28.62
CA PRO A 75 25.58 18.32 -28.05
C PRO A 75 26.25 19.50 -27.33
N ASP A 76 26.19 20.70 -27.92
CA ASP A 76 26.78 21.92 -27.35
C ASP A 76 26.02 22.33 -26.09
N PHE A 77 24.69 22.24 -26.12
CA PHE A 77 23.85 22.49 -24.96
C PHE A 77 24.19 21.55 -23.80
N LEU A 78 24.36 20.24 -24.05
CA LEU A 78 24.71 19.28 -22.99
C LEU A 78 26.07 19.60 -22.35
N THR A 79 27.04 20.07 -23.15
CA THR A 79 28.36 20.49 -22.64
C THR A 79 28.24 21.73 -21.76
N THR A 80 27.51 22.74 -22.21
CA THR A 80 27.23 23.95 -21.40
C THR A 80 26.45 23.64 -20.14
N LEU A 81 25.43 22.78 -20.22
CA LEU A 81 24.64 22.34 -19.11
C LEU A 81 25.50 21.65 -18.02
N GLN A 82 26.44 20.81 -18.42
CA GLN A 82 27.40 20.19 -17.48
C GLN A 82 28.27 21.24 -16.78
N ASN A 83 28.72 22.29 -17.50
CA ASN A 83 29.49 23.38 -16.92
C ASN A 83 28.63 24.20 -15.93
N ILE A 84 27.36 24.48 -16.28
CA ILE A 84 26.42 25.14 -15.36
C ILE A 84 26.24 24.30 -14.07
N PHE A 85 26.06 22.99 -14.18
CA PHE A 85 25.95 22.13 -12.99
C PHE A 85 27.22 22.15 -12.13
N LYS A 86 28.40 22.09 -12.75
CA LYS A 86 29.68 22.15 -12.04
C LYS A 86 29.84 23.50 -11.31
N SER A 87 29.54 24.62 -11.95
CA SER A 87 29.66 25.95 -11.32
C SER A 87 28.73 26.14 -10.14
N HIS A 88 27.54 25.50 -10.15
CA HIS A 88 26.59 25.51 -9.04
C HIS A 88 26.79 24.39 -8.03
N GLN A 89 27.76 23.48 -8.27
CA GLN A 89 28.02 22.30 -7.43
C GLN A 89 26.76 21.43 -7.27
N ILE A 90 26.05 21.17 -8.35
CA ILE A 90 24.79 20.42 -8.37
C ILE A 90 24.94 19.18 -9.24
N THR A 91 24.39 18.08 -8.79
CA THR A 91 24.20 16.85 -9.57
C THR A 91 22.76 16.82 -10.08
N ALA A 92 22.56 16.37 -11.31
CA ALA A 92 21.23 16.25 -11.90
C ALA A 92 21.05 14.93 -12.63
N SER A 93 19.83 14.43 -12.65
CA SER A 93 19.41 13.39 -13.59
C SER A 93 18.92 14.03 -14.87
N VAL A 94 19.36 13.50 -16.00
CA VAL A 94 18.93 13.96 -17.32
C VAL A 94 18.34 12.79 -18.09
N PHE A 95 17.10 12.97 -18.56
CA PHE A 95 16.42 12.08 -19.49
C PHE A 95 16.09 12.86 -20.76
N SER A 96 16.24 12.28 -21.94
CA SER A 96 16.13 13.05 -23.20
C SER A 96 15.30 12.32 -24.25
N HIS A 97 14.46 13.07 -24.94
CA HIS A 97 13.91 12.74 -26.24
C HIS A 97 14.81 13.35 -27.33
N ALA A 98 16.04 12.83 -27.46
CA ALA A 98 17.12 13.44 -28.25
C ALA A 98 16.75 13.77 -29.71
N GLY A 99 15.83 12.99 -30.32
CA GLY A 99 15.37 13.28 -31.69
C GLY A 99 14.54 14.56 -31.84
N HIS A 100 14.05 15.10 -30.72
CA HIS A 100 13.32 16.37 -30.66
C HIS A 100 14.11 17.46 -29.91
N GLY A 101 15.34 17.17 -29.48
CA GLY A 101 16.14 18.08 -28.68
C GLY A 101 15.62 18.36 -27.29
N GLN A 102 14.67 17.56 -26.81
CA GLN A 102 13.99 17.77 -25.53
C GLN A 102 14.70 17.04 -24.39
N LEU A 103 14.80 17.71 -23.24
CA LEU A 103 15.43 17.18 -22.03
C LEU A 103 14.54 17.36 -20.80
N HIS A 104 14.50 16.32 -19.99
CA HIS A 104 13.93 16.33 -18.66
C HIS A 104 15.06 16.36 -17.65
N ILE A 105 15.32 17.54 -17.09
CA ILE A 105 16.43 17.80 -16.19
C ILE A 105 15.90 17.87 -14.77
N ARG A 106 16.50 17.10 -13.85
CA ARG A 106 16.09 17.08 -12.44
C ARG A 106 17.32 17.19 -11.54
N PRO A 107 17.66 18.40 -11.10
CA PRO A 107 18.71 18.60 -10.10
C PRO A 107 18.31 17.95 -8.78
N PHE A 108 19.31 17.40 -8.09
CA PHE A 108 19.17 16.89 -6.73
C PHE A 108 19.52 18.00 -5.75
N MET A 109 18.53 18.41 -4.94
CA MET A 109 18.66 19.54 -4.02
C MET A 109 17.89 19.28 -2.74
N ASP A 110 18.43 19.75 -1.62
CA ASP A 110 17.70 19.82 -0.34
C ASP A 110 16.91 21.12 -0.26
N ILE A 111 15.62 21.06 -0.58
CA ILE A 111 14.72 22.22 -0.52
C ILE A 111 14.40 22.71 0.92
N SER A 112 14.88 22.03 1.95
CA SER A 112 14.85 22.50 3.34
C SER A 112 16.03 23.41 3.68
N ASN A 113 17.08 23.41 2.85
CA ASN A 113 18.29 24.18 3.05
C ASN A 113 18.21 25.53 2.32
N LYS A 114 18.26 26.64 3.07
CA LYS A 114 18.18 27.99 2.50
C LYS A 114 19.29 28.29 1.46
N THR A 115 20.51 27.77 1.68
CA THR A 115 21.61 27.96 0.74
C THR A 115 21.35 27.27 -0.58
N GLU A 116 20.82 26.04 -0.55
CA GLU A 116 20.44 25.31 -1.77
C GLU A 116 19.28 26.02 -2.51
N MET A 117 18.34 26.61 -1.76
CA MET A 117 17.25 27.37 -2.36
C MET A 117 17.74 28.62 -3.11
N HIS A 118 18.78 29.32 -2.63
CA HIS A 118 19.37 30.42 -3.38
C HIS A 118 20.02 29.97 -4.69
N LYS A 119 20.66 28.78 -4.70
CA LYS A 119 21.23 28.21 -5.94
C LYS A 119 20.14 27.91 -6.98
N LEU A 120 18.92 27.60 -6.55
CA LEU A 120 17.82 27.25 -7.42
C LEU A 120 17.49 28.34 -8.43
N HIS A 121 17.44 29.61 -7.97
CA HIS A 121 17.14 30.75 -8.81
C HIS A 121 18.23 30.96 -9.88
N SER A 122 19.49 31.02 -9.44
CA SER A 122 20.63 31.23 -10.36
C SER A 122 20.82 30.07 -11.34
N LEU A 123 20.55 28.85 -10.91
CA LEU A 123 20.55 27.67 -11.79
C LEU A 123 19.46 27.76 -12.86
N ALA A 124 18.23 28.11 -12.47
CA ALA A 124 17.12 28.24 -13.40
C ALA A 124 17.39 29.34 -14.43
N ASP A 125 17.87 30.51 -14.00
CA ASP A 125 18.24 31.61 -14.89
C ASP A 125 19.32 31.18 -15.88
N ALA A 126 20.41 30.58 -15.42
CA ALA A 126 21.52 30.14 -16.28
C ALA A 126 21.08 29.11 -17.33
N VAL A 127 20.26 28.15 -16.96
CA VAL A 127 19.78 27.11 -17.89
C VAL A 127 18.80 27.69 -18.90
N TYR A 128 17.82 28.50 -18.46
CA TYR A 128 16.84 29.07 -19.40
C TYR A 128 17.46 30.14 -20.31
N ASP A 129 18.45 30.90 -19.86
CA ASP A 129 19.19 31.82 -20.69
C ASP A 129 19.91 31.11 -21.84
N GLU A 130 20.55 30.00 -21.52
CA GLU A 130 21.24 29.20 -22.53
C GLU A 130 20.27 28.55 -23.51
N VAL A 131 19.15 28.00 -23.02
CA VAL A 131 18.08 27.44 -23.87
C VAL A 131 17.57 28.48 -24.88
N LEU A 132 17.26 29.69 -24.40
CA LEU A 132 16.74 30.76 -25.23
C LEU A 132 17.82 31.31 -26.21
N ARG A 133 19.07 31.40 -25.77
CA ARG A 133 20.21 31.77 -26.62
C ARG A 133 20.36 30.83 -27.82
N LEU A 134 20.10 29.53 -27.64
CA LEU A 134 20.14 28.52 -28.69
C LEU A 134 18.86 28.45 -29.54
N GLY A 135 17.91 29.37 -29.35
CA GLY A 135 16.63 29.34 -30.07
C GLY A 135 15.68 28.22 -29.60
N GLY A 136 15.90 27.73 -28.39
CA GLY A 136 15.08 26.70 -27.77
C GLY A 136 13.83 27.23 -27.06
N THR A 137 13.18 26.37 -26.30
CA THR A 137 11.97 26.69 -25.50
C THR A 137 12.09 26.19 -24.08
N ILE A 138 11.53 26.96 -23.12
CA ILE A 138 11.50 26.64 -21.71
C ILE A 138 10.55 25.48 -21.37
N SER A 139 9.68 25.08 -22.31
CA SER A 139 8.78 23.94 -22.16
C SER A 139 8.52 23.30 -23.52
N GLY A 140 8.87 22.01 -23.65
CA GLY A 140 8.67 21.22 -24.86
C GLY A 140 7.27 20.59 -24.94
N GLU A 141 6.80 19.96 -23.87
CA GLU A 141 5.52 19.22 -23.86
C GLU A 141 4.65 19.42 -22.62
N HIS A 142 5.21 19.86 -21.47
CA HIS A 142 4.48 19.94 -20.19
C HIS A 142 3.75 21.28 -19.98
N GLY A 143 4.08 22.32 -20.73
CA GLY A 143 3.60 23.69 -20.53
C GLY A 143 4.34 24.43 -19.40
N ALA A 144 4.23 25.75 -19.36
CA ALA A 144 4.95 26.57 -18.40
C ALA A 144 4.52 26.32 -16.95
N GLY A 145 3.23 26.14 -16.69
CA GLY A 145 2.69 25.96 -15.34
C GLY A 145 3.06 27.13 -14.41
N LEU A 146 3.04 26.90 -13.10
CA LEU A 146 3.45 27.90 -12.10
C LEU A 146 4.97 28.08 -12.05
N SER A 147 5.74 26.99 -12.22
CA SER A 147 7.20 27.02 -12.04
C SER A 147 7.95 27.79 -13.12
N ARG A 148 7.39 27.93 -14.32
CA ARG A 148 8.03 28.60 -15.45
C ARG A 148 7.39 29.93 -15.81
N THR A 149 6.32 30.35 -15.12
CA THR A 149 5.61 31.62 -15.39
C THR A 149 6.56 32.82 -15.37
N ALA A 150 7.55 32.83 -14.46
CA ALA A 150 8.57 33.88 -14.40
C ALA A 150 9.38 34.05 -15.70
N PHE A 151 9.54 32.99 -16.47
CA PHE A 151 10.37 32.96 -17.67
C PHE A 151 9.57 33.09 -18.97
N VAL A 152 8.24 33.04 -18.94
CA VAL A 152 7.37 33.15 -20.14
C VAL A 152 7.58 34.50 -20.83
N ARG A 153 7.61 35.59 -20.07
CA ARG A 153 7.86 36.93 -20.62
C ARG A 153 9.23 37.03 -21.31
N LYS A 154 10.25 36.38 -20.73
CA LYS A 154 11.60 36.34 -21.27
C LYS A 154 11.66 35.63 -22.63
N GLN A 155 10.93 34.53 -22.76
CA GLN A 155 10.84 33.75 -23.99
C GLN A 155 10.07 34.47 -25.10
N TYR A 156 8.92 35.05 -24.77
CA TYR A 156 8.00 35.56 -25.79
C TYR A 156 8.08 37.07 -26.02
N GLY A 157 8.82 37.80 -25.19
CA GLY A 157 9.00 39.23 -25.33
C GLY A 157 7.68 40.00 -25.50
N PRO A 158 7.53 40.83 -26.57
CA PRO A 158 6.30 41.62 -26.76
C PRO A 158 5.01 40.79 -26.91
N LEU A 159 5.11 39.54 -27.38
CA LEU A 159 3.93 38.66 -27.46
C LEU A 159 3.31 38.36 -26.10
N TYR A 160 4.05 38.50 -25.04
CA TYR A 160 3.52 38.30 -23.70
C TYR A 160 2.38 39.29 -23.36
N ASP A 161 2.43 40.51 -23.90
CA ASP A 161 1.35 41.48 -23.68
C ASP A 161 0.07 41.08 -24.44
N VAL A 162 0.21 40.38 -25.58
CA VAL A 162 -0.94 39.77 -26.26
C VAL A 162 -1.55 38.65 -25.40
N PHE A 163 -0.71 37.82 -24.76
CA PHE A 163 -1.22 36.77 -23.86
C PHE A 163 -1.99 37.37 -22.69
N ARG A 164 -1.52 38.49 -22.13
CA ARG A 164 -2.23 39.21 -21.06
C ARG A 164 -3.57 39.74 -21.54
N GLU A 165 -3.63 40.31 -22.74
CA GLU A 165 -4.86 40.84 -23.31
C GLU A 165 -5.90 39.71 -23.56
N VAL A 166 -5.47 38.57 -24.14
CA VAL A 166 -6.32 37.39 -24.31
C VAL A 166 -6.85 36.91 -22.97
N LYS A 167 -5.98 36.81 -21.96
CA LYS A 167 -6.39 36.44 -20.58
C LYS A 167 -7.45 37.40 -20.05
N ARG A 168 -7.26 38.72 -20.21
CA ARG A 168 -8.17 39.74 -19.74
C ARG A 168 -9.54 39.68 -20.43
N ILE A 169 -9.59 39.35 -21.72
CA ILE A 169 -10.82 39.23 -22.48
C ILE A 169 -11.64 38.03 -21.99
N PHE A 170 -11.03 36.86 -21.81
CA PHE A 170 -11.75 35.63 -21.45
C PHE A 170 -11.91 35.42 -19.95
N ASP A 171 -11.09 36.06 -19.12
CA ASP A 171 -11.13 35.91 -17.67
C ASP A 171 -10.77 37.25 -16.99
N PRO A 172 -11.64 38.27 -17.10
CA PRO A 172 -11.37 39.60 -16.60
C PRO A 172 -11.21 39.67 -15.06
N GLN A 173 -11.78 38.68 -14.35
CA GLN A 173 -11.67 38.60 -12.89
C GLN A 173 -10.50 37.71 -12.42
N ASN A 174 -9.72 37.12 -13.34
CA ASN A 174 -8.61 36.23 -13.06
C ASN A 174 -8.96 35.02 -12.16
N LEU A 175 -10.12 34.40 -12.42
CA LEU A 175 -10.63 33.27 -11.64
C LEU A 175 -10.03 31.93 -12.10
N PHE A 176 -9.68 31.80 -13.38
CA PHE A 176 -9.20 30.55 -13.97
C PHE A 176 -7.68 30.50 -13.98
N ASN A 177 -7.12 29.55 -13.20
CA ASN A 177 -5.67 29.35 -13.12
C ASN A 177 -4.88 30.66 -12.90
N PRO A 178 -5.12 31.41 -11.82
CA PRO A 178 -4.44 32.65 -11.55
C PRO A 178 -2.92 32.44 -11.48
N ASP A 179 -2.16 33.41 -12.01
CA ASP A 179 -0.69 33.42 -12.04
C ASP A 179 -0.01 32.25 -12.78
N LYS A 180 -0.74 31.52 -13.61
CA LYS A 180 -0.17 30.50 -14.51
C LYS A 180 -0.02 31.04 -15.92
N VAL A 181 1.18 30.96 -16.47
CA VAL A 181 1.57 31.46 -17.82
C VAL A 181 1.50 32.98 -17.88
N VAL A 182 0.39 33.57 -17.47
CA VAL A 182 0.18 35.02 -17.38
C VAL A 182 0.04 35.43 -15.91
N SER A 183 0.89 36.36 -15.48
CA SER A 183 0.82 36.94 -14.14
C SER A 183 1.00 38.46 -14.20
N ASN A 184 0.34 39.17 -13.31
CA ASN A 184 0.51 40.63 -13.14
C ASN A 184 1.69 40.98 -12.23
N SER A 185 2.26 40.01 -11.53
CA SER A 185 3.42 40.13 -10.65
C SER A 185 4.55 39.22 -11.05
N THR A 186 5.76 39.50 -10.59
CA THR A 186 6.88 38.58 -10.70
C THR A 186 6.68 37.46 -9.69
N VAL A 187 6.34 36.26 -10.16
CA VAL A 187 6.20 35.07 -9.30
C VAL A 187 7.56 34.38 -9.25
N PRO A 188 8.22 34.29 -8.09
CA PRO A 188 9.48 33.55 -7.97
C PRO A 188 9.31 32.08 -8.32
N VAL A 189 10.37 31.47 -8.83
CA VAL A 189 10.36 30.05 -9.26
C VAL A 189 10.03 29.08 -8.12
N ASP A 190 10.30 29.47 -6.90
CA ASP A 190 10.09 28.72 -5.66
C ASP A 190 8.79 29.10 -4.90
N ALA A 191 8.04 30.11 -5.36
CA ALA A 191 6.85 30.63 -4.66
C ALA A 191 5.80 29.56 -4.33
N ASN A 192 5.70 28.51 -5.14
CA ASN A 192 4.73 27.44 -4.98
C ASN A 192 5.35 26.12 -4.54
N LEU A 193 6.59 26.13 -4.06
CA LEU A 193 7.18 24.97 -3.45
C LEU A 193 6.49 24.66 -2.11
N ARG A 194 6.24 23.39 -1.87
CA ARG A 194 5.62 22.97 -0.62
C ARG A 194 6.61 23.14 0.53
N PRO A 195 6.17 23.67 1.68
CA PRO A 195 7.05 23.77 2.85
C PRO A 195 7.52 22.38 3.28
N VAL A 196 8.79 22.28 3.66
CA VAL A 196 9.42 21.01 4.08
C VAL A 196 10.20 21.15 5.39
N SER A 197 10.54 22.38 5.80
CA SER A 197 11.23 22.62 7.07
C SER A 197 10.27 22.34 8.23
N SER A 198 10.70 21.52 9.19
CA SER A 198 9.94 21.28 10.40
C SER A 198 9.94 22.53 11.29
N GLN A 199 8.75 22.94 11.71
CA GLN A 199 8.56 23.98 12.74
C GLN A 199 7.99 23.37 14.03
N VAL A 200 7.78 22.07 14.03
CA VAL A 200 7.27 21.29 15.16
C VAL A 200 8.36 20.32 15.60
N ALA A 201 8.68 20.33 16.87
CA ALA A 201 9.54 19.31 17.45
C ALA A 201 8.76 18.00 17.58
N VAL A 202 9.40 16.88 17.25
CA VAL A 202 8.81 15.56 17.45
C VAL A 202 9.66 14.76 18.43
N THR A 203 9.00 14.10 19.39
CA THR A 203 9.64 13.21 20.36
C THR A 203 8.99 11.85 20.30
N THR A 204 9.74 10.80 20.59
CA THR A 204 9.22 9.45 20.73
C THR A 204 9.01 9.13 22.22
N ASN A 205 8.12 8.18 22.51
CA ASN A 205 7.95 7.70 23.89
C ASN A 205 9.20 7.01 24.47
N VAL A 206 10.25 6.83 23.67
CA VAL A 206 11.46 6.10 24.02
C VAL A 206 12.64 7.06 24.26
N ASP A 207 12.57 8.31 23.76
CA ASP A 207 13.65 9.28 23.88
C ASP A 207 13.55 10.10 25.18
N PRO A 208 14.69 10.43 25.81
CA PRO A 208 14.71 11.38 26.92
C PRO A 208 14.23 12.76 26.44
N PRO A 209 13.70 13.61 27.33
CA PRO A 209 13.23 14.94 26.96
C PRO A 209 14.34 15.72 26.26
N LEU A 210 13.97 16.43 25.18
CA LEU A 210 14.88 17.27 24.40
C LEU A 210 15.70 18.21 25.30
N PRO A 211 16.98 18.46 24.95
CA PRO A 211 17.77 19.47 25.63
C PRO A 211 17.07 20.84 25.55
N ALA A 212 17.20 21.62 26.60
CA ALA A 212 16.54 22.91 26.78
C ALA A 212 16.63 23.79 25.53
N ALA A 213 15.48 24.40 25.18
CA ALA A 213 15.32 25.27 24.04
C ALA A 213 16.35 26.41 23.97
N PRO A 214 16.72 26.88 22.77
CA PRO A 214 17.52 28.08 22.61
C PRO A 214 16.75 29.32 23.15
N ALA A 215 17.49 30.28 23.65
CA ALA A 215 17.05 31.42 24.43
C ALA A 215 16.12 32.45 23.72
N SER A 216 15.36 32.08 22.72
CA SER A 216 14.32 32.88 22.06
C SER A 216 12.93 32.38 22.46
N GLY A 217 12.49 32.79 23.58
CA GLY A 217 11.14 33.03 24.14
C GLY A 217 9.99 32.02 23.93
N GLU A 218 9.88 31.30 22.87
CA GLU A 218 8.80 30.32 22.63
C GLU A 218 9.37 28.97 22.18
N SER A 219 9.18 27.95 23.00
CA SER A 219 9.49 26.58 22.61
C SER A 219 8.58 26.14 21.45
N PRO A 220 9.13 25.54 20.38
CA PRO A 220 8.29 25.01 19.32
C PRO A 220 7.29 24.00 19.87
N PRO A 221 6.06 23.92 19.34
CA PRO A 221 5.10 22.92 19.76
C PRO A 221 5.68 21.52 19.55
N VAL A 222 5.47 20.64 20.54
CA VAL A 222 6.04 19.28 20.56
C VAL A 222 4.94 18.27 20.27
N VAL A 223 5.14 17.39 19.29
CA VAL A 223 4.29 16.22 19.03
C VAL A 223 4.99 14.97 19.54
N GLN A 224 4.40 14.30 20.52
CA GLN A 224 4.88 13.03 21.04
C GLN A 224 4.37 11.89 20.17
N LEU A 225 5.24 11.25 19.39
CA LEU A 225 4.89 10.17 18.49
C LEU A 225 4.45 8.92 19.25
N GLN A 226 3.39 8.27 18.79
CA GLN A 226 2.76 7.11 19.42
C GLN A 226 3.24 5.78 18.83
N VAL A 227 3.74 5.78 17.59
CA VAL A 227 4.34 4.61 16.95
C VAL A 227 5.86 4.76 16.87
N HIS A 228 6.54 3.65 16.60
CA HIS A 228 8.01 3.69 16.45
C HIS A 228 8.39 4.32 15.11
N TRP A 229 9.26 5.32 15.17
CA TRP A 229 9.90 5.99 14.04
C TRP A 229 11.41 6.07 14.31
N ASN A 230 12.21 5.75 13.30
CA ASN A 230 13.64 6.03 13.37
C ASN A 230 13.88 7.54 13.27
N GLU A 231 15.07 7.98 13.66
CA GLU A 231 15.48 9.38 13.57
C GLU A 231 15.20 9.94 12.16
N ASN A 232 14.56 11.10 12.10
CA ASN A 232 14.14 11.78 10.87
C ASN A 232 13.17 11.01 9.95
N GLU A 233 12.79 9.77 10.26
CA GLU A 233 11.91 8.97 9.41
C GLU A 233 10.52 9.60 9.27
N PHE A 234 9.95 10.12 10.36
CA PHE A 234 8.65 10.77 10.34
C PHE A 234 8.65 12.02 9.44
N ALA A 235 9.65 12.88 9.61
CA ALA A 235 9.83 14.08 8.78
C ALA A 235 10.05 13.70 7.31
N PHE A 236 10.83 12.67 7.05
CA PHE A 236 11.04 12.15 5.71
C PHE A 236 9.75 11.60 5.09
N ALA A 237 8.98 10.79 5.81
CA ALA A 237 7.73 10.19 5.34
C ALA A 237 6.70 11.25 4.97
N THR A 238 6.53 12.29 5.79
CA THR A 238 5.59 13.40 5.53
C THR A 238 5.98 14.21 4.30
N ARG A 239 7.28 14.42 4.06
CA ARG A 239 7.82 15.19 2.92
C ARG A 239 7.88 14.41 1.61
N SER A 240 7.86 13.08 1.66
CA SER A 240 8.11 12.22 0.49
C SER A 240 7.06 12.31 -0.61
N CYS A 241 5.84 12.76 -0.30
CA CYS A 241 4.82 12.92 -1.34
C CYS A 241 5.18 14.06 -2.31
N ASN A 242 5.44 13.72 -3.57
CA ASN A 242 5.75 14.66 -4.65
C ASN A 242 4.52 15.24 -5.38
N GLY A 243 3.30 14.85 -4.96
CA GLY A 243 2.06 15.37 -5.54
C GLY A 243 1.67 14.84 -6.91
N CYS A 244 2.30 13.77 -7.43
CA CYS A 244 2.07 13.22 -8.78
C CYS A 244 0.61 12.81 -9.07
N GLY A 245 -0.24 12.67 -8.05
CA GLY A 245 -1.66 12.36 -8.22
C GLY A 245 -1.98 10.93 -8.62
N ARG A 246 -1.02 10.02 -8.77
CA ARG A 246 -1.27 8.62 -9.15
C ARG A 246 -2.26 7.92 -8.22
N CYS A 247 -2.25 8.27 -6.94
CA CYS A 247 -3.20 7.75 -5.95
C CYS A 247 -4.66 8.19 -6.16
N ARG A 248 -4.92 9.09 -7.11
CA ARG A 248 -6.26 9.53 -7.53
C ARG A 248 -6.75 8.85 -8.81
N SER A 249 -5.95 7.94 -9.38
CA SER A 249 -6.32 7.18 -10.57
C SER A 249 -7.58 6.36 -10.34
N GLN A 250 -8.48 6.37 -11.33
CA GLN A 250 -9.64 5.50 -11.42
C GLN A 250 -9.38 4.28 -12.32
N SER A 251 -8.15 4.10 -12.80
CA SER A 251 -7.78 2.98 -13.67
C SER A 251 -8.09 1.63 -13.00
N PRO A 252 -8.76 0.70 -13.68
CA PRO A 252 -9.05 -0.65 -13.14
C PRO A 252 -7.79 -1.47 -12.84
N SER A 253 -6.66 -1.16 -13.50
CA SER A 253 -5.38 -1.85 -13.30
C SER A 253 -4.71 -1.51 -11.98
N GLU A 254 -5.07 -0.38 -11.34
CA GLU A 254 -4.54 0.06 -10.07
C GLU A 254 -5.51 -0.26 -8.94
N ARG A 255 -4.97 -0.62 -7.78
CA ARG A 255 -5.79 -0.93 -6.60
C ARG A 255 -5.70 0.14 -5.52
N MET A 256 -4.81 1.10 -5.69
CA MET A 256 -4.56 2.16 -4.72
C MET A 256 -5.83 2.94 -4.40
N CYS A 257 -6.01 3.10 -3.15
CA CYS A 257 -7.03 3.65 -2.29
C CYS A 257 -8.47 3.28 -2.67
N PRO A 258 -8.98 2.14 -2.17
CA PRO A 258 -10.37 1.74 -2.43
C PRO A 258 -11.39 2.75 -1.89
N VAL A 259 -11.06 3.49 -0.82
CA VAL A 259 -11.96 4.49 -0.24
C VAL A 259 -12.07 5.73 -1.14
N PHE A 260 -10.96 6.22 -1.68
CA PHE A 260 -10.98 7.33 -2.65
C PHE A 260 -11.85 7.00 -3.88
N ARG A 261 -11.80 5.75 -4.36
CA ARG A 261 -12.58 5.31 -5.53
C ARG A 261 -14.10 5.32 -5.31
N LEU A 262 -14.55 5.39 -4.06
CA LEU A 262 -15.99 5.44 -3.73
C LEU A 262 -16.60 6.83 -3.88
N GLY A 263 -15.86 7.88 -3.60
CA GLY A 263 -16.39 9.22 -3.50
C GLY A 263 -15.56 10.32 -4.17
N THR A 264 -14.33 10.02 -4.60
CA THR A 264 -13.38 10.98 -5.21
C THR A 264 -13.13 12.26 -4.40
N VAL A 265 -13.48 12.26 -3.12
CA VAL A 265 -13.25 13.37 -2.19
C VAL A 265 -11.76 13.44 -1.87
N GLU A 266 -11.17 14.63 -1.96
CA GLU A 266 -9.71 14.80 -1.84
C GLU A 266 -9.16 14.29 -0.51
N GLU A 267 -9.84 14.51 0.62
CA GLU A 267 -9.42 14.05 1.94
C GLU A 267 -9.24 12.53 2.02
N SER A 268 -9.96 11.78 1.19
CA SER A 268 -9.82 10.32 1.13
C SER A 268 -8.57 9.88 0.37
N SER A 269 -7.95 10.77 -0.43
CA SER A 269 -6.79 10.43 -1.24
C SER A 269 -5.53 10.20 -0.37
N PRO A 270 -4.64 9.28 -0.75
CA PRO A 270 -3.36 9.10 -0.06
C PRO A 270 -2.50 10.37 -0.03
N ARG A 271 -2.49 11.16 -1.14
CA ARG A 271 -1.70 12.40 -1.17
C ARG A 271 -2.22 13.46 -0.20
N ALA A 272 -3.54 13.58 -0.03
CA ALA A 272 -4.11 14.52 0.94
C ALA A 272 -3.70 14.16 2.37
N LYS A 273 -3.72 12.86 2.70
CA LYS A 273 -3.27 12.36 4.00
C LYS A 273 -1.78 12.66 4.27
N ALA A 274 -0.91 12.45 3.27
CA ALA A 274 0.50 12.85 3.39
C ALA A 274 0.68 14.36 3.54
N ASN A 275 -0.06 15.17 2.76
CA ASN A 275 -0.01 16.62 2.86
C ASN A 275 -0.54 17.13 4.19
N LEU A 276 -1.57 16.48 4.76
CA LEU A 276 -2.09 16.80 6.08
C LEU A 276 -1.01 16.63 7.17
N MET A 277 -0.33 15.48 7.17
CA MET A 277 0.76 15.24 8.13
C MET A 277 1.94 16.17 7.91
N ARG A 278 2.24 16.53 6.65
CA ARG A 278 3.23 17.57 6.34
C ARG A 278 2.82 18.93 6.90
N ALA A 279 1.57 19.34 6.73
CA ALA A 279 1.05 20.61 7.22
C ALA A 279 1.13 20.73 8.75
N VAL A 280 0.90 19.63 9.46
CA VAL A 280 1.15 19.55 10.91
C VAL A 280 2.64 19.75 11.22
N LEU A 281 3.53 19.00 10.56
CA LEU A 281 4.97 19.06 10.82
C LEU A 281 5.55 20.46 10.53
N THR A 282 5.06 21.15 9.50
CA THR A 282 5.54 22.48 9.09
C THR A 282 4.83 23.62 9.81
N GLY A 283 3.96 23.33 10.79
CA GLY A 283 3.23 24.35 11.55
C GLY A 283 2.12 25.07 10.75
N SER A 284 1.84 24.62 9.52
CA SER A 284 0.72 25.19 8.72
C SER A 284 -0.65 24.80 9.27
N ILE A 285 -0.69 23.74 10.06
CA ILE A 285 -1.84 23.28 10.84
C ILE A 285 -1.35 23.07 12.28
N ASP A 286 -2.12 23.57 13.25
CA ASP A 286 -1.82 23.38 14.66
C ASP A 286 -1.70 21.86 14.99
N PRO A 287 -0.61 21.41 15.61
CA PRO A 287 -0.42 20.02 16.04
C PRO A 287 -1.56 19.46 16.90
N HIS A 288 -2.21 20.28 17.72
CA HIS A 288 -3.38 19.88 18.52
C HIS A 288 -4.56 19.39 17.68
N MET A 289 -4.60 19.73 16.39
CA MET A 289 -5.59 19.17 15.48
C MET A 289 -5.52 17.62 15.37
N LEU A 290 -4.36 17.01 15.63
CA LEU A 290 -4.21 15.54 15.68
C LEU A 290 -5.10 14.90 16.75
N GLU A 291 -5.46 15.65 17.79
CA GLU A 291 -6.29 15.19 18.91
C GLU A 291 -7.80 15.41 18.66
N THR A 292 -8.17 15.97 17.50
CA THR A 292 -9.57 16.30 17.18
C THR A 292 -10.30 15.20 16.41
N GLU A 293 -11.63 15.16 16.60
CA GLU A 293 -12.53 14.29 15.81
C GLU A 293 -12.48 14.55 14.32
N GLN A 294 -12.21 15.79 13.90
CA GLN A 294 -12.15 16.19 12.50
C GLN A 294 -10.97 15.51 11.81
N LEU A 295 -9.76 15.60 12.37
CA LEU A 295 -8.59 14.98 11.78
C LEU A 295 -8.66 13.44 11.91
N LYS A 296 -9.16 12.93 13.04
CA LYS A 296 -9.44 11.50 13.21
C LYS A 296 -10.39 10.97 12.14
N GLY A 297 -11.42 11.74 11.77
CA GLY A 297 -12.35 11.39 10.70
C GLY A 297 -11.65 11.20 9.35
N ILE A 298 -10.71 12.08 9.00
CA ILE A 298 -9.87 11.95 7.79
C ILE A 298 -8.94 10.74 7.88
N ALA A 299 -8.30 10.53 9.03
CA ALA A 299 -7.42 9.39 9.25
C ALA A 299 -8.19 8.05 9.15
N ASP A 300 -9.44 8.00 9.62
CA ASP A 300 -10.30 6.81 9.54
C ASP A 300 -10.72 6.44 8.11
N LEU A 301 -10.56 7.34 7.13
CA LEU A 301 -10.67 6.99 5.71
C LEU A 301 -9.50 6.12 5.22
N CYS A 302 -8.46 5.93 6.02
CA CYS A 302 -7.42 4.92 5.76
C CYS A 302 -7.80 3.59 6.41
N VAL A 303 -8.02 2.58 5.58
CA VAL A 303 -8.42 1.22 5.98
C VAL A 303 -7.25 0.25 6.11
N ASN A 304 -6.04 0.74 6.20
CA ASN A 304 -4.81 -0.03 6.41
C ASN A 304 -4.58 -1.18 5.40
N CYS A 305 -4.94 -0.95 4.13
CA CYS A 305 -4.80 -1.98 3.08
C CYS A 305 -3.41 -2.03 2.43
N HIS A 306 -2.52 -1.12 2.73
CA HIS A 306 -1.15 -0.97 2.23
C HIS A 306 -0.98 -0.86 0.70
N GLN A 307 -2.05 -0.74 -0.09
CA GLN A 307 -1.91 -0.67 -1.55
C GLN A 307 -1.20 0.62 -2.00
N CYS A 308 -1.37 1.73 -1.29
CA CYS A 308 -0.62 2.96 -1.58
C CYS A 308 0.88 2.81 -1.34
N ARG A 309 1.33 2.07 -0.31
CA ARG A 309 2.75 1.77 -0.08
C ARG A 309 3.38 0.99 -1.25
N LEU A 310 2.60 0.08 -1.87
CA LEU A 310 3.08 -0.74 -2.99
C LEU A 310 3.08 0.02 -4.33
N GLU A 311 2.06 0.83 -4.55
CA GLU A 311 1.80 1.45 -5.86
C GLU A 311 2.26 2.92 -5.93
N CYS A 312 2.65 3.53 -4.79
CA CYS A 312 3.15 4.89 -4.76
C CYS A 312 4.54 4.99 -5.39
N PRO A 313 4.74 5.79 -6.44
CA PRO A 313 6.05 5.97 -7.04
C PRO A 313 7.07 6.61 -6.09
N ALA A 314 6.62 7.45 -5.15
CA ALA A 314 7.45 8.09 -4.13
C ALA A 314 7.58 7.25 -2.83
N ASN A 315 7.05 6.03 -2.82
CA ASN A 315 7.15 5.08 -1.71
C ASN A 315 6.68 5.63 -0.34
N VAL A 316 5.63 6.47 -0.34
CA VAL A 316 5.09 7.05 0.89
C VAL A 316 4.29 6.00 1.67
N ASP A 317 4.65 5.76 2.92
CA ASP A 317 3.90 4.86 3.80
C ASP A 317 2.72 5.60 4.46
N ILE A 318 1.64 5.72 3.72
CA ILE A 318 0.40 6.34 4.22
C ILE A 318 -0.23 5.56 5.38
N PRO A 319 -0.27 4.21 5.38
CA PRO A 319 -0.75 3.46 6.53
C PRO A 319 -0.04 3.83 7.84
N LYS A 320 1.28 3.91 7.86
CA LYS A 320 2.06 4.29 9.06
C LYS A 320 1.75 5.73 9.49
N LEU A 321 1.70 6.69 8.55
CA LEU A 321 1.31 8.08 8.85
C LEU A 321 -0.11 8.17 9.42
N MET A 322 -1.06 7.41 8.89
CA MET A 322 -2.43 7.42 9.38
C MET A 322 -2.61 6.62 10.68
N LEU A 323 -1.77 5.62 10.91
CA LEU A 323 -1.69 4.95 12.21
C LEU A 323 -1.24 5.95 13.28
N GLU A 324 -0.20 6.74 13.00
CA GLU A 324 0.25 7.81 13.90
C GLU A 324 -0.87 8.80 14.20
N ALA A 325 -1.52 9.36 13.17
CA ALA A 325 -2.61 10.31 13.35
C ALA A 325 -3.79 9.75 14.18
N LYS A 326 -4.16 8.49 13.96
CA LYS A 326 -5.20 7.81 14.75
C LYS A 326 -4.75 7.59 16.19
N SER A 327 -3.48 7.25 16.38
CA SER A 327 -2.93 6.93 17.70
C SER A 327 -2.79 8.18 18.57
N GLN A 328 -2.48 9.34 17.98
CA GLN A 328 -2.52 10.62 18.67
C GLN A 328 -3.90 10.91 19.25
N TYR A 329 -4.94 10.78 18.43
CA TYR A 329 -6.31 10.96 18.91
C TYR A 329 -6.67 9.97 20.03
N VAL A 330 -6.31 8.69 19.88
CA VAL A 330 -6.66 7.64 20.85
C VAL A 330 -5.87 7.80 22.16
N ALA A 331 -4.64 8.29 22.10
CA ALA A 331 -3.83 8.56 23.28
C ALA A 331 -4.49 9.62 24.19
N THR A 332 -5.04 10.67 23.59
CA THR A 332 -5.69 11.76 24.35
C THR A 332 -7.15 11.45 24.71
N ASN A 333 -7.94 10.91 23.76
CA ASN A 333 -9.40 10.79 23.90
C ASN A 333 -9.86 9.34 24.20
N GLY A 334 -8.98 8.36 24.09
CA GLY A 334 -9.32 6.95 24.23
C GLY A 334 -10.10 6.37 23.03
N LEU A 335 -10.47 5.10 23.15
CA LEU A 335 -11.32 4.41 22.17
C LEU A 335 -12.79 4.67 22.47
N ARG A 336 -13.59 4.91 21.43
CA ARG A 336 -15.05 4.90 21.54
C ARG A 336 -15.55 3.54 22.04
N PRO A 337 -16.67 3.44 22.80
CA PRO A 337 -17.15 2.18 23.37
C PRO A 337 -17.26 1.04 22.36
N GLN A 338 -17.71 1.35 21.15
CA GLN A 338 -17.82 0.37 20.04
C GLN A 338 -16.45 -0.14 19.57
N GLN A 339 -15.47 0.75 19.46
CA GLN A 339 -14.09 0.39 19.10
C GLN A 339 -13.40 -0.37 20.25
N TRP A 340 -13.66 0.02 21.47
CA TRP A 340 -13.18 -0.68 22.67
C TRP A 340 -13.65 -2.14 22.71
N LEU A 341 -14.92 -2.39 22.34
CA LEU A 341 -15.49 -3.73 22.25
C LEU A 341 -14.87 -4.53 21.10
N LEU A 342 -14.78 -3.94 19.91
CA LEU A 342 -14.16 -4.59 18.74
C LEU A 342 -12.66 -4.88 18.94
N GLY A 343 -11.98 -4.06 19.72
CA GLY A 343 -10.58 -4.30 20.10
C GLY A 343 -10.37 -5.50 21.02
N ARG A 344 -11.48 -6.09 21.54
CA ARG A 344 -11.50 -7.31 22.38
C ARG A 344 -12.21 -8.47 21.68
N ILE A 345 -12.07 -8.54 20.38
CA ILE A 345 -12.74 -9.56 19.56
C ILE A 345 -12.35 -10.99 19.98
N ASP A 346 -11.15 -11.19 20.49
CA ASP A 346 -10.66 -12.45 21.05
C ASP A 346 -11.50 -12.91 22.25
N LEU A 347 -11.78 -12.02 23.21
CA LEU A 347 -12.64 -12.30 24.36
C LEU A 347 -14.08 -12.59 23.92
N LEU A 348 -14.62 -11.77 23.03
CA LEU A 348 -15.97 -11.95 22.49
C LEU A 348 -16.11 -13.28 21.76
N SER A 349 -15.10 -13.64 20.96
CA SER A 349 -15.08 -14.90 20.23
C SER A 349 -14.88 -16.09 21.16
N ALA A 350 -14.10 -15.96 22.22
CA ALA A 350 -13.93 -17.01 23.23
C ALA A 350 -15.26 -17.30 23.97
N LEU A 351 -15.97 -16.25 24.37
CA LEU A 351 -17.31 -16.38 24.98
C LEU A 351 -18.32 -16.95 23.99
N GLY A 352 -18.35 -16.43 22.75
CA GLY A 352 -19.23 -16.92 21.71
C GLY A 352 -18.99 -18.39 21.39
N SER A 353 -17.73 -18.83 21.35
CA SER A 353 -17.34 -20.22 21.11
C SER A 353 -17.70 -21.14 22.29
N ARG A 354 -17.59 -20.65 23.54
CA ARG A 354 -18.00 -21.40 24.73
C ARG A 354 -19.50 -21.65 24.75
N PHE A 355 -20.29 -20.69 24.29
CA PHE A 355 -21.75 -20.74 24.24
C PHE A 355 -22.25 -20.70 22.79
N SER A 356 -21.64 -21.51 21.92
CA SER A 356 -21.78 -21.39 20.44
C SER A 356 -23.24 -21.51 19.97
N ARG A 357 -24.08 -22.36 20.58
CA ARG A 357 -25.49 -22.48 20.21
C ARG A 357 -26.24 -21.16 20.43
N ALA A 358 -26.11 -20.57 21.62
CA ALA A 358 -26.75 -19.29 21.96
C ALA A 358 -26.15 -18.14 21.17
N GLY A 359 -24.82 -18.10 21.03
CA GLY A 359 -24.12 -17.08 20.21
C GLY A 359 -24.57 -17.11 18.76
N ASN A 360 -24.64 -18.28 18.14
CA ASN A 360 -25.05 -18.43 16.74
C ASN A 360 -26.54 -18.14 16.54
N TRP A 361 -27.38 -18.51 17.51
CA TRP A 361 -28.79 -18.08 17.53
C TRP A 361 -28.90 -16.56 17.57
N ALA A 362 -28.13 -15.88 18.43
CA ALA A 362 -28.14 -14.43 18.52
C ALA A 362 -27.63 -13.76 17.21
N LEU A 363 -26.66 -14.34 16.53
CA LEU A 363 -26.19 -13.85 15.24
C LEU A 363 -27.19 -14.06 14.10
N SER A 364 -28.09 -15.01 14.19
CA SER A 364 -29.12 -15.30 13.17
C SER A 364 -30.45 -14.60 13.45
N ASN A 365 -30.77 -14.27 14.70
CA ASN A 365 -32.03 -13.67 15.08
C ASN A 365 -32.07 -12.16 14.76
N ARG A 366 -33.15 -11.69 14.10
CA ARG A 366 -33.30 -10.31 13.66
C ARG A 366 -33.33 -9.30 14.81
N GLN A 367 -33.98 -9.63 15.91
CA GLN A 367 -34.12 -8.72 17.07
C GLN A 367 -32.78 -8.54 17.79
N THR A 368 -32.07 -9.63 18.07
CA THR A 368 -30.74 -9.58 18.68
C THR A 368 -29.73 -8.88 17.76
N ARG A 369 -29.83 -9.05 16.44
CA ARG A 369 -29.00 -8.32 15.46
C ARG A 369 -29.31 -6.81 15.45
N TRP A 370 -30.56 -6.42 15.61
CA TRP A 370 -30.93 -5.02 15.77
C TRP A 370 -30.32 -4.43 17.05
N LEU A 371 -30.45 -5.16 18.18
CA LEU A 371 -29.84 -4.72 19.44
C LEU A 371 -28.30 -4.65 19.34
N LEU A 372 -27.67 -5.62 18.71
CA LEU A 372 -26.23 -5.64 18.46
C LEU A 372 -25.81 -4.40 17.63
N GLU A 373 -26.58 -4.05 16.61
CA GLU A 373 -26.30 -2.83 15.82
C GLU A 373 -26.38 -1.57 16.68
N LYS A 374 -27.35 -1.45 17.55
CA LYS A 374 -27.51 -0.29 18.45
C LYS A 374 -26.38 -0.17 19.47
N LEU A 375 -25.93 -1.29 20.04
CA LEU A 375 -24.91 -1.33 21.08
C LEU A 375 -23.48 -1.23 20.51
N THR A 376 -23.22 -1.90 19.38
CA THR A 376 -21.85 -2.07 18.85
C THR A 376 -21.60 -1.33 17.55
N GLY A 377 -22.63 -0.80 16.89
CA GLY A 377 -22.54 -0.21 15.57
C GLY A 377 -22.26 -1.21 14.43
N ILE A 378 -22.32 -2.52 14.70
CA ILE A 378 -22.17 -3.56 13.67
C ILE A 378 -23.46 -3.63 12.86
N ALA A 379 -23.39 -3.45 11.55
CA ALA A 379 -24.55 -3.42 10.67
C ALA A 379 -25.41 -4.68 10.80
N GLN A 380 -26.72 -4.52 11.01
CA GLN A 380 -27.67 -5.63 11.17
C GLN A 380 -27.64 -6.58 9.95
N GLY A 381 -27.56 -6.04 8.73
CA GLY A 381 -27.52 -6.81 7.49
C GLY A 381 -26.18 -7.49 7.19
N ARG A 382 -25.13 -7.29 8.03
CA ARG A 382 -23.82 -7.90 7.78
C ARG A 382 -23.81 -9.36 8.22
N LYS A 383 -23.45 -10.27 7.30
CA LYS A 383 -23.14 -11.66 7.67
C LYS A 383 -21.93 -11.67 8.59
N LEU A 384 -22.06 -12.30 9.73
CA LEU A 384 -20.94 -12.56 10.63
C LEU A 384 -20.63 -14.06 10.64
N PRO A 385 -19.36 -14.44 10.81
CA PRO A 385 -19.01 -15.85 10.87
C PRO A 385 -19.59 -16.49 12.14
N PRO A 386 -20.10 -17.73 12.07
CA PRO A 386 -20.59 -18.44 13.24
C PRO A 386 -19.43 -18.78 14.19
N PHE A 387 -19.75 -18.97 15.46
CA PHE A 387 -18.80 -19.47 16.44
C PHE A 387 -18.72 -21.00 16.39
N ALA A 388 -17.50 -21.52 16.39
CA ALA A 388 -17.26 -22.96 16.53
C ALA A 388 -17.56 -23.45 17.95
N ALA A 389 -17.92 -24.71 18.10
CA ALA A 389 -18.14 -25.34 19.40
C ALA A 389 -16.81 -25.67 20.12
N GLY A 390 -16.18 -24.65 20.67
CA GLY A 390 -14.86 -24.73 21.27
C GLY A 390 -13.78 -24.10 20.41
N ASN A 391 -12.59 -23.88 20.97
CA ASN A 391 -11.47 -23.26 20.29
C ASN A 391 -10.43 -24.30 19.84
N PHE A 392 -9.67 -23.97 18.78
CA PHE A 392 -8.66 -24.88 18.24
C PHE A 392 -7.45 -25.06 19.18
N LEU A 393 -7.07 -24.07 19.98
CA LEU A 393 -5.97 -24.23 20.95
C LEU A 393 -6.21 -25.39 21.91
N ARG A 394 -7.46 -25.64 22.32
CA ARG A 394 -7.81 -26.84 23.12
C ARG A 394 -7.65 -28.13 22.33
N VAL A 395 -7.99 -28.12 21.03
CA VAL A 395 -7.77 -29.28 20.14
C VAL A 395 -6.27 -29.53 19.99
N ALA A 396 -5.49 -28.49 19.76
CA ALA A 396 -4.03 -28.54 19.66
C ALA A 396 -3.39 -29.11 20.93
N HIS A 397 -3.87 -28.69 22.11
CA HIS A 397 -3.39 -29.22 23.40
C HIS A 397 -3.69 -30.74 23.53
N ARG A 398 -4.91 -31.16 23.23
CA ARG A 398 -5.29 -32.57 23.25
C ARG A 398 -4.49 -33.43 22.30
N ARG A 399 -4.18 -32.88 21.09
CA ARG A 399 -3.33 -33.54 20.06
C ARG A 399 -1.83 -33.39 20.34
N ARG A 400 -1.43 -32.81 21.49
CA ARG A 400 -0.04 -32.56 21.89
C ARG A 400 0.75 -31.65 20.93
N LEU A 401 0.07 -30.87 20.11
CA LEU A 401 0.70 -29.90 19.18
C LEU A 401 1.29 -28.68 19.91
N THR A 402 0.95 -28.47 21.18
CA THR A 402 1.46 -27.39 22.03
C THR A 402 2.81 -27.73 22.68
N ARG A 403 3.44 -28.84 22.29
CA ARG A 403 4.77 -29.24 22.76
C ARG A 403 5.75 -29.13 21.60
N PRO A 404 6.90 -28.42 21.80
CA PRO A 404 7.93 -28.36 20.77
C PRO A 404 8.46 -29.75 20.38
N SER A 405 8.64 -29.98 19.10
CA SER A 405 9.25 -31.22 18.58
C SER A 405 10.78 -31.11 18.55
N ARG A 406 11.44 -32.16 19.00
CA ARG A 406 12.90 -32.33 18.88
C ARG A 406 13.32 -33.04 17.60
N ALA A 407 12.36 -33.53 16.81
CA ALA A 407 12.64 -34.24 15.56
C ALA A 407 13.39 -33.34 14.57
N PRO A 408 14.34 -33.89 13.80
CA PRO A 408 14.97 -33.18 12.69
C PRO A 408 13.96 -32.93 11.55
N GLY A 409 14.27 -32.00 10.65
CA GLY A 409 13.44 -31.71 9.47
C GLY A 409 12.73 -30.36 9.53
N ASN A 410 11.74 -30.19 8.67
CA ASN A 410 10.97 -28.95 8.57
C ASN A 410 10.06 -28.79 9.78
N LYS A 411 10.12 -27.63 10.41
CA LYS A 411 9.33 -27.28 11.59
C LYS A 411 8.55 -25.99 11.38
N VAL A 412 7.29 -25.98 11.75
CA VAL A 412 6.42 -24.81 11.67
C VAL A 412 5.81 -24.48 13.03
N ALA A 413 5.95 -23.23 13.45
CA ALA A 413 5.16 -22.65 14.51
C ALA A 413 3.90 -22.03 13.89
N LEU A 414 2.74 -22.65 14.13
CA LEU A 414 1.47 -22.20 13.56
C LEU A 414 0.88 -21.10 14.46
N PHE A 415 0.86 -19.88 13.94
CA PHE A 415 0.19 -18.75 14.57
C PHE A 415 -1.28 -18.73 14.17
N LEU A 416 -2.17 -18.78 15.15
CA LEU A 416 -3.62 -18.83 14.99
C LEU A 416 -4.24 -17.50 15.41
N ASP A 417 -4.75 -16.75 14.44
CA ASP A 417 -5.56 -15.57 14.78
C ASP A 417 -7.00 -15.95 15.13
N VAL A 418 -7.77 -15.00 15.58
CA VAL A 418 -9.12 -15.15 16.17
C VAL A 418 -10.04 -16.04 15.35
N TYR A 419 -10.05 -15.85 14.02
CA TYR A 419 -11.00 -16.59 13.15
C TYR A 419 -10.72 -18.08 13.11
N ALA A 420 -9.49 -18.50 12.85
CA ALA A 420 -9.12 -19.91 12.80
C ALA A 420 -9.21 -20.60 14.17
N ASN A 421 -9.09 -19.81 15.25
CA ASN A 421 -9.17 -20.35 16.62
C ASN A 421 -10.61 -20.51 17.13
N TYR A 422 -11.54 -19.60 16.78
CA TYR A 422 -12.87 -19.56 17.41
C TYR A 422 -14.06 -19.68 16.46
N ASN A 423 -13.85 -19.43 15.16
CA ASN A 423 -14.93 -19.42 14.17
C ASN A 423 -14.81 -20.57 13.16
N ASP A 424 -13.63 -20.80 12.61
CA ASP A 424 -13.37 -21.83 11.61
C ASP A 424 -12.22 -22.75 12.05
N THR A 425 -12.42 -23.53 13.10
CA THR A 425 -11.42 -24.48 13.62
C THR A 425 -11.01 -25.54 12.60
N MET A 426 -11.92 -25.89 11.67
CA MET A 426 -11.63 -26.80 10.57
C MET A 426 -10.55 -26.23 9.62
N LEU A 427 -10.40 -24.90 9.51
CA LEU A 427 -9.28 -24.31 8.75
C LEU A 427 -7.94 -24.65 9.41
N ALA A 428 -7.84 -24.48 10.72
CA ALA A 428 -6.63 -24.84 11.47
C ALA A 428 -6.34 -26.34 11.40
N GLU A 429 -7.37 -27.19 11.49
CA GLU A 429 -7.25 -28.64 11.34
C GLU A 429 -6.74 -29.02 9.95
N ALA A 430 -7.29 -28.42 8.89
CA ALA A 430 -6.86 -28.64 7.52
C ALA A 430 -5.38 -28.25 7.31
N VAL A 431 -4.97 -27.09 7.85
CA VAL A 431 -3.58 -26.64 7.77
C VAL A 431 -2.62 -27.59 8.48
N VAL A 432 -2.96 -28.02 9.70
CA VAL A 432 -2.15 -29.01 10.42
C VAL A 432 -2.05 -30.32 9.65
N ALA A 433 -3.18 -30.82 9.13
CA ALA A 433 -3.20 -32.06 8.35
C ALA A 433 -2.34 -31.98 7.08
N VAL A 434 -2.46 -30.88 6.32
CA VAL A 434 -1.65 -30.66 5.11
C VAL A 434 -0.16 -30.58 5.44
N LEU A 435 0.22 -29.83 6.50
CA LEU A 435 1.62 -29.72 6.91
C LEU A 435 2.20 -31.10 7.34
N GLN A 436 1.46 -31.83 8.17
CA GLN A 436 1.89 -33.16 8.64
C GLN A 436 1.97 -34.18 7.52
N HIS A 437 1.03 -34.17 6.55
CA HIS A 437 1.07 -35.00 5.35
C HIS A 437 2.36 -34.78 4.54
N ASN A 438 2.84 -33.54 4.50
CA ASN A 438 4.08 -33.15 3.83
C ASN A 438 5.33 -33.27 4.73
N GLY A 439 5.30 -34.06 5.79
CA GLY A 439 6.43 -34.31 6.68
C GLY A 439 6.89 -33.12 7.53
N VAL A 440 6.04 -32.09 7.72
CA VAL A 440 6.35 -30.91 8.50
C VAL A 440 5.89 -31.07 9.94
N SER A 441 6.79 -30.92 10.90
CA SER A 441 6.46 -30.91 12.34
C SER A 441 5.75 -29.62 12.72
N VAL A 442 4.53 -29.71 13.26
CA VAL A 442 3.71 -28.57 13.62
C VAL A 442 3.74 -28.35 15.14
N TYR A 443 4.09 -27.14 15.53
CA TYR A 443 3.98 -26.61 16.89
C TYR A 443 2.96 -25.46 16.93
N VAL A 444 2.06 -25.50 17.88
CA VAL A 444 1.08 -24.44 18.12
C VAL A 444 1.39 -23.79 19.47
N PRO A 445 2.05 -22.61 19.48
CA PRO A 445 2.42 -21.94 20.73
C PRO A 445 1.18 -21.68 21.60
N PRO A 446 1.14 -22.13 22.86
CA PRO A 446 -0.06 -21.98 23.71
C PRO A 446 -0.28 -20.54 24.18
N ASP A 447 0.79 -19.75 24.30
CA ASP A 447 0.78 -18.40 24.87
C ASP A 447 0.55 -17.29 23.84
N GLN A 448 0.33 -17.64 22.59
CA GLN A 448 0.00 -16.69 21.52
C GLN A 448 -1.34 -15.97 21.79
N VAL A 449 -1.43 -14.74 21.32
CA VAL A 449 -2.63 -13.91 21.42
C VAL A 449 -3.02 -13.39 20.02
N GLN A 450 -4.19 -12.71 19.91
CA GLN A 450 -4.59 -12.12 18.63
C GLN A 450 -3.49 -11.23 18.02
N SER A 451 -3.48 -11.11 16.68
CA SER A 451 -2.47 -10.31 15.95
C SER A 451 -2.50 -8.81 16.25
N GLY A 452 -3.64 -8.29 16.74
CA GLY A 452 -3.82 -6.87 17.02
C GLY A 452 -4.16 -5.99 15.81
N MET A 453 -4.36 -6.56 14.61
CA MET A 453 -4.70 -5.78 13.40
C MET A 453 -5.95 -4.89 13.59
N ALA A 454 -6.95 -5.37 14.32
CA ALA A 454 -8.15 -4.57 14.63
C ALA A 454 -7.81 -3.32 15.47
N LEU A 455 -6.93 -3.46 16.46
CA LEU A 455 -6.46 -2.37 17.32
C LEU A 455 -5.64 -1.35 16.51
N LEU A 456 -4.71 -1.82 15.67
CA LEU A 456 -3.92 -0.98 14.77
C LEU A 456 -4.82 -0.16 13.83
N SER A 457 -5.79 -0.79 13.21
CA SER A 457 -6.70 -0.10 12.29
C SER A 457 -7.52 1.02 12.97
N MET A 458 -7.72 0.94 14.29
CA MET A 458 -8.43 1.92 15.12
C MET A 458 -7.50 2.99 15.76
N GLY A 459 -6.17 2.78 15.74
CA GLY A 459 -5.19 3.67 16.35
C GLY A 459 -4.88 3.34 17.83
N ALA A 460 -5.22 2.15 18.32
CA ALA A 460 -4.91 1.73 19.70
C ALA A 460 -3.48 1.16 19.81
N ALA A 461 -2.47 2.00 19.49
CA ALA A 461 -1.06 1.60 19.37
C ALA A 461 -0.53 0.95 20.66
N ASP A 462 -0.77 1.52 21.83
CA ASP A 462 -0.25 0.97 23.11
C ASP A 462 -0.77 -0.41 23.41
N ARG A 463 -2.06 -0.66 23.13
CA ARG A 463 -2.63 -1.97 23.34
C ARG A 463 -2.13 -2.97 22.31
N ALA A 464 -1.99 -2.55 21.06
CA ALA A 464 -1.42 -3.37 19.99
C ALA A 464 0.05 -3.71 20.31
N ARG A 465 0.83 -2.76 20.86
CA ARG A 465 2.22 -2.96 21.29
C ARG A 465 2.33 -4.06 22.35
N LYS A 466 1.46 -4.08 23.35
CA LYS A 466 1.45 -5.13 24.38
C LYS A 466 1.16 -6.52 23.80
N LEU A 467 0.27 -6.61 22.81
CA LEU A 467 0.02 -7.88 22.11
C LEU A 467 1.20 -8.28 21.25
N ALA A 468 1.81 -7.33 20.54
CA ALA A 468 3.00 -7.56 19.72
C ALA A 468 4.17 -8.08 20.55
N GLN A 469 4.47 -7.44 21.69
CA GLN A 469 5.52 -7.89 22.63
C GLN A 469 5.31 -9.34 23.07
N ARG A 470 4.09 -9.71 23.44
CA ARG A 470 3.78 -11.08 23.86
C ARG A 470 3.95 -12.08 22.72
N ASN A 471 3.44 -11.76 21.53
CA ASN A 471 3.57 -12.63 20.37
C ASN A 471 5.03 -12.77 19.93
N VAL A 472 5.78 -11.67 19.89
CA VAL A 472 7.20 -11.67 19.51
C VAL A 472 8.01 -12.51 20.47
N ALA A 473 7.86 -12.33 21.79
CA ALA A 473 8.58 -13.13 22.78
C ALA A 473 8.34 -14.64 22.59
N THR A 474 7.06 -15.04 22.39
CA THR A 474 6.69 -16.43 22.17
C THR A 474 7.21 -17.01 20.85
N LEU A 475 7.13 -16.22 19.76
CA LEU A 475 7.49 -16.69 18.43
C LEU A 475 9.01 -16.63 18.17
N ALA A 476 9.73 -15.66 18.74
CA ALA A 476 11.18 -15.57 18.62
C ALA A 476 11.86 -16.79 19.24
N GLU A 477 11.35 -17.26 20.38
CA GLU A 477 11.84 -18.49 20.99
C GLU A 477 11.63 -19.71 20.09
N ALA A 478 10.46 -19.83 19.46
CA ALA A 478 10.19 -20.88 18.49
C ALA A 478 11.14 -20.79 17.27
N VAL A 479 11.38 -19.57 16.75
CA VAL A 479 12.30 -19.37 15.63
C VAL A 479 13.74 -19.79 15.99
N ARG A 480 14.21 -19.45 17.19
CA ARG A 480 15.54 -19.89 17.68
C ARG A 480 15.66 -21.42 17.78
N GLN A 481 14.55 -22.11 17.99
CA GLN A 481 14.48 -23.58 17.97
C GLN A 481 14.33 -24.16 16.55
N GLY A 482 14.45 -23.33 15.51
CA GLY A 482 14.41 -23.72 14.10
C GLY A 482 13.01 -23.83 13.50
N TYR A 483 12.00 -23.24 14.11
CA TYR A 483 10.65 -23.17 13.55
C TYR A 483 10.51 -21.98 12.59
N HIS A 484 9.82 -22.22 11.46
CA HIS A 484 9.30 -21.14 10.64
C HIS A 484 7.87 -20.79 11.09
N VAL A 485 7.57 -19.52 11.24
CA VAL A 485 6.24 -19.07 11.65
C VAL A 485 5.30 -19.05 10.46
N VAL A 486 4.14 -19.68 10.59
CA VAL A 486 3.14 -19.74 9.53
C VAL A 486 1.79 -19.26 10.06
N THR A 487 1.08 -18.45 9.28
CA THR A 487 -0.25 -17.95 9.61
C THR A 487 -1.27 -18.37 8.57
N THR A 488 -2.53 -18.50 8.98
CA THR A 488 -3.67 -18.77 8.08
C THR A 488 -4.35 -17.49 7.58
N GLU A 489 -4.04 -16.33 8.20
CA GLU A 489 -4.69 -15.07 7.92
C GLU A 489 -3.64 -14.04 7.43
N PRO A 490 -3.80 -13.47 6.24
CA PRO A 490 -2.84 -12.49 5.70
C PRO A 490 -2.69 -11.24 6.57
N SER A 491 -3.72 -10.88 7.32
CA SER A 491 -3.67 -9.75 8.26
C SER A 491 -2.71 -10.04 9.41
N ALA A 492 -2.70 -11.28 9.92
CA ALA A 492 -1.76 -11.70 10.94
C ALA A 492 -0.32 -11.77 10.38
N ALA A 493 -0.15 -12.29 9.16
CA ALA A 493 1.15 -12.28 8.48
C ALA A 493 1.68 -10.85 8.32
N LEU A 494 0.83 -9.88 7.93
CA LEU A 494 1.21 -8.48 7.81
C LEU A 494 1.59 -7.87 9.18
N CYS A 495 0.86 -8.22 10.26
CA CYS A 495 1.23 -7.79 11.60
C CYS A 495 2.65 -8.27 11.97
N LEU A 496 2.90 -9.57 11.84
CA LEU A 496 4.18 -10.18 12.21
C LEU A 496 5.36 -9.77 11.31
N THR A 497 5.11 -9.42 10.04
CA THR A 497 6.18 -9.11 9.08
C THR A 497 6.43 -7.61 8.89
N HIS A 498 5.50 -6.74 9.31
CA HIS A 498 5.60 -5.31 9.03
C HIS A 498 5.05 -4.41 10.13
N GLU A 499 3.81 -4.66 10.62
CA GLU A 499 3.16 -3.70 11.53
C GLU A 499 3.80 -3.68 12.91
N TYR A 500 4.33 -4.80 13.38
CA TYR A 500 5.00 -4.84 14.67
C TYR A 500 6.27 -4.00 14.69
N GLN A 501 6.97 -3.87 13.55
CA GLN A 501 8.10 -2.97 13.39
C GLN A 501 7.73 -1.48 13.53
N ASN A 502 6.45 -1.15 13.35
CA ASN A 502 5.93 0.18 13.65
C ASN A 502 5.61 0.40 15.15
N LEU A 503 5.69 -0.64 15.96
CA LEU A 503 5.36 -0.61 17.39
C LEU A 503 6.55 -0.90 18.29
N LEU A 504 7.48 -1.73 17.80
CA LEU A 504 8.62 -2.26 18.53
C LEU A 504 9.92 -1.88 17.81
N ASP A 505 10.99 -1.72 18.57
CA ASP A 505 12.35 -1.59 18.04
C ASP A 505 13.21 -2.62 18.73
N ASP A 506 13.09 -3.87 18.29
CA ASP A 506 13.85 -4.94 18.89
C ASP A 506 14.26 -5.98 17.82
N GLU A 507 15.36 -6.71 18.08
CA GLU A 507 15.89 -7.70 17.14
C GLU A 507 15.01 -8.96 17.07
N ASP A 508 14.24 -9.26 18.11
CA ASP A 508 13.33 -10.39 18.13
C ASP A 508 12.14 -10.18 17.18
N ASP A 509 11.64 -8.94 17.09
CA ASP A 509 10.64 -8.58 16.10
C ASP A 509 11.17 -8.78 14.68
N LYS A 510 12.38 -8.29 14.38
CA LYS A 510 13.02 -8.47 13.08
C LYS A 510 13.29 -9.96 12.77
N LEU A 511 13.65 -10.75 13.79
CA LEU A 511 13.85 -12.20 13.67
C LEU A 511 12.54 -12.90 13.30
N VAL A 512 11.45 -12.61 14.00
CA VAL A 512 10.11 -13.16 13.71
C VAL A 512 9.66 -12.74 12.33
N ALA A 513 9.80 -11.46 11.96
CA ALA A 513 9.38 -10.94 10.68
C ALA A 513 10.03 -11.66 9.49
N ARG A 514 11.35 -11.92 9.56
CA ARG A 514 12.11 -12.62 8.51
C ARG A 514 11.73 -14.09 8.39
N ASN A 515 11.22 -14.69 9.47
CA ASN A 515 10.86 -16.11 9.55
C ASN A 515 9.34 -16.35 9.54
N THR A 516 8.54 -15.40 9.05
CA THR A 516 7.09 -15.51 8.96
C THR A 516 6.61 -15.58 7.52
N SER A 517 5.66 -16.46 7.24
CA SER A 517 4.94 -16.57 5.97
C SER A 517 3.46 -16.82 6.16
N GLU A 518 2.65 -16.41 5.20
CA GLU A 518 1.30 -16.93 5.04
C GLU A 518 1.37 -18.39 4.55
N ILE A 519 0.43 -19.24 4.97
CA ILE A 519 0.47 -20.70 4.74
C ILE A 519 0.62 -21.08 3.26
N CYS A 520 -0.10 -20.43 2.35
CA CYS A 520 0.00 -20.78 0.92
C CYS A 520 1.39 -20.44 0.35
N ASN A 521 2.02 -19.38 0.85
CA ASN A 521 3.38 -19.05 0.46
C ASN A 521 4.39 -20.10 0.98
N TYR A 522 4.22 -20.54 2.22
CA TYR A 522 5.05 -21.59 2.80
C TYR A 522 4.95 -22.90 1.98
N LEU A 523 3.73 -23.34 1.66
CA LEU A 523 3.48 -24.55 0.86
C LEU A 523 4.02 -24.41 -0.55
N LEU A 524 3.90 -23.24 -1.19
CA LEU A 524 4.49 -23.00 -2.51
C LEU A 524 6.02 -23.13 -2.49
N ARG A 525 6.68 -22.65 -1.42
CA ARG A 525 8.14 -22.84 -1.24
C ARG A 525 8.50 -24.32 -1.08
N LEU A 526 7.70 -25.10 -0.37
CA LEU A 526 7.88 -26.56 -0.30
C LEU A 526 7.78 -27.18 -1.69
N HIS A 527 6.79 -26.79 -2.48
CA HIS A 527 6.64 -27.26 -3.86
C HIS A 527 7.86 -26.89 -4.72
N GLN A 528 8.30 -25.65 -4.69
CA GLN A 528 9.47 -25.17 -5.44
C GLN A 528 10.78 -25.87 -5.06
N SER A 529 10.87 -26.37 -3.84
CA SER A 529 12.00 -27.17 -3.34
C SER A 529 11.83 -28.68 -3.51
N GLY A 530 10.78 -29.14 -4.21
CA GLY A 530 10.49 -30.56 -4.45
C GLY A 530 10.08 -31.33 -3.19
N ARG A 531 9.60 -30.66 -2.15
CA ARG A 531 9.24 -31.25 -0.85
C ARG A 531 7.75 -31.26 -0.57
N LEU A 532 6.93 -30.84 -1.51
CA LEU A 532 5.46 -30.93 -1.42
C LEU A 532 5.05 -32.24 -2.13
N GLU A 533 4.32 -33.08 -1.42
CA GLU A 533 3.71 -34.26 -2.01
C GLU A 533 2.66 -33.89 -3.06
N LEU A 534 2.62 -34.59 -4.18
CA LEU A 534 1.72 -34.30 -5.30
C LEU A 534 0.68 -35.42 -5.53
N ASP A 535 0.40 -36.21 -4.50
CA ASP A 535 -0.64 -37.26 -4.48
C ASP A 535 -2.08 -36.66 -4.40
N LEU A 536 -2.29 -35.58 -5.13
CA LEU A 536 -3.51 -34.79 -5.15
C LEU A 536 -4.63 -35.51 -5.94
N ARG A 537 -5.79 -35.68 -5.29
CA ARG A 537 -7.02 -36.17 -5.92
C ARG A 537 -7.72 -35.06 -6.70
N PRO A 538 -8.39 -35.39 -7.82
CA PRO A 538 -9.05 -34.39 -8.64
C PRO A 538 -10.25 -33.76 -7.92
N ILE A 539 -10.42 -32.43 -8.12
CA ILE A 539 -11.59 -31.67 -7.72
C ILE A 539 -12.19 -31.03 -8.97
N ASN A 540 -13.26 -31.60 -9.50
CA ASN A 540 -13.90 -31.14 -10.72
C ASN A 540 -14.83 -29.96 -10.44
N THR A 541 -14.25 -28.76 -10.30
CA THR A 541 -15.04 -27.54 -10.05
C THR A 541 -14.33 -26.30 -10.64
N THR A 542 -15.10 -25.25 -10.89
CA THR A 542 -14.57 -23.94 -11.28
C THR A 542 -14.67 -22.99 -10.11
N LEU A 543 -13.53 -22.42 -9.70
CA LEU A 543 -13.49 -21.46 -8.63
C LEU A 543 -13.08 -20.05 -9.08
N GLY A 544 -13.62 -19.05 -8.37
CA GLY A 544 -13.20 -17.65 -8.47
C GLY A 544 -12.22 -17.30 -7.35
N TYR A 545 -10.95 -17.08 -7.69
CA TYR A 545 -9.91 -16.70 -6.73
C TYR A 545 -9.78 -15.19 -6.61
N HIS A 546 -9.89 -14.67 -5.38
CA HIS A 546 -9.61 -13.29 -5.03
C HIS A 546 -8.36 -13.18 -4.17
N GLN A 547 -7.32 -12.51 -4.69
CA GLN A 547 -6.11 -12.21 -3.94
C GLN A 547 -6.34 -11.04 -2.96
N PRO A 548 -6.19 -11.25 -1.64
CA PRO A 548 -6.34 -10.20 -0.63
C PRO A 548 -5.29 -9.10 -0.72
N CYS A 549 -5.65 -7.89 -0.26
CA CYS A 549 -4.72 -6.76 -0.24
C CYS A 549 -3.49 -7.01 0.67
N HIS A 550 -3.66 -7.69 1.81
CA HIS A 550 -2.56 -7.98 2.72
C HIS A 550 -1.59 -9.04 2.18
N VAL A 551 -2.05 -10.03 1.39
CA VAL A 551 -1.15 -10.95 0.65
C VAL A 551 -0.26 -10.15 -0.30
N ARG A 552 -0.82 -9.17 -1.02
CA ARG A 552 -0.02 -8.28 -1.86
C ARG A 552 0.95 -7.42 -1.03
N ALA A 553 0.49 -6.91 0.11
CA ALA A 553 1.28 -6.03 0.98
C ALA A 553 2.55 -6.69 1.54
N ILE A 554 2.49 -7.99 1.80
CA ILE A 554 3.65 -8.79 2.24
C ILE A 554 4.49 -9.34 1.07
N ASN A 555 4.17 -8.97 -0.17
CA ASN A 555 4.90 -9.29 -1.40
C ASN A 555 5.12 -10.81 -1.63
N GLN A 556 4.15 -11.63 -1.27
CA GLN A 556 4.23 -13.09 -1.42
C GLN A 556 3.64 -13.61 -2.75
N GLY A 557 3.52 -12.75 -3.75
CA GLY A 557 3.10 -13.12 -5.09
C GLY A 557 1.67 -13.67 -5.15
N ARG A 558 1.46 -14.69 -6.00
CA ARG A 558 0.17 -15.38 -6.19
C ARG A 558 0.25 -16.82 -5.69
N ALA A 559 0.79 -17.03 -4.50
CA ALA A 559 1.10 -18.36 -4.00
C ALA A 559 -0.12 -19.29 -3.98
N ALA A 560 -1.26 -18.83 -3.46
CA ALA A 560 -2.48 -19.61 -3.40
C ALA A 560 -3.01 -19.99 -4.80
N GLU A 561 -2.99 -19.04 -5.76
CA GLU A 561 -3.42 -19.33 -7.14
C GLU A 561 -2.53 -20.42 -7.78
N ASN A 562 -1.23 -20.34 -7.58
CA ASN A 562 -0.28 -21.31 -8.12
C ASN A 562 -0.48 -22.69 -7.48
N LEU A 563 -0.67 -22.77 -6.16
CA LEU A 563 -0.96 -24.05 -5.49
C LEU A 563 -2.28 -24.67 -5.94
N LEU A 564 -3.33 -23.87 -6.06
CA LEU A 564 -4.63 -24.36 -6.51
C LEU A 564 -4.60 -24.94 -7.93
N ARG A 565 -3.73 -24.41 -8.80
CA ARG A 565 -3.52 -24.94 -10.16
C ARG A 565 -2.82 -26.29 -10.19
N LEU A 566 -2.22 -26.75 -9.09
CA LEU A 566 -1.65 -28.10 -8.97
C LEU A 566 -2.74 -29.17 -8.78
N ILE A 567 -3.93 -28.79 -8.30
CA ILE A 567 -5.02 -29.72 -8.05
C ILE A 567 -5.64 -30.17 -9.38
N PRO A 568 -5.61 -31.47 -9.72
CA PRO A 568 -6.20 -31.96 -10.97
C PRO A 568 -7.70 -31.64 -11.06
N GLY A 569 -8.18 -31.31 -12.26
CA GLY A 569 -9.59 -31.01 -12.53
C GLY A 569 -10.07 -29.64 -12.04
N LEU A 570 -9.31 -28.92 -11.21
CA LEU A 570 -9.69 -27.64 -10.64
C LEU A 570 -9.42 -26.49 -11.63
N LYS A 571 -10.48 -25.78 -12.03
CA LYS A 571 -10.37 -24.60 -12.90
C LYS A 571 -10.33 -23.33 -12.06
N VAL A 572 -9.20 -22.61 -12.11
CA VAL A 572 -8.98 -21.39 -11.31
C VAL A 572 -9.15 -20.14 -12.18
N LYS A 573 -10.21 -19.35 -11.92
CA LYS A 573 -10.41 -18.02 -12.48
C LYS A 573 -9.92 -16.95 -11.53
N SER A 574 -8.91 -16.18 -11.92
CA SER A 574 -8.39 -15.06 -11.12
C SER A 574 -9.33 -13.84 -11.19
N LEU A 575 -9.92 -13.46 -10.07
CA LEU A 575 -10.85 -12.33 -9.96
C LEU A 575 -10.09 -11.04 -9.58
N GLN A 576 -9.48 -10.39 -10.58
CA GLN A 576 -8.71 -9.15 -10.36
C GLN A 576 -9.61 -7.91 -10.37
N LYS A 577 -10.59 -7.81 -9.47
CA LYS A 577 -11.61 -6.76 -9.41
C LYS A 577 -11.40 -5.73 -8.28
N GLY A 578 -10.17 -5.48 -7.88
CA GLY A 578 -9.84 -4.49 -6.86
C GLY A 578 -10.01 -5.00 -5.43
N CYS A 579 -10.57 -4.18 -4.54
CA CYS A 579 -10.80 -4.50 -3.14
C CYS A 579 -12.11 -5.26 -2.95
N SER A 580 -12.16 -6.18 -1.99
CA SER A 580 -13.42 -6.80 -1.56
C SER A 580 -14.39 -5.81 -0.89
N GLY A 581 -13.87 -4.68 -0.41
CA GLY A 581 -14.64 -3.62 0.24
C GLY A 581 -14.87 -3.84 1.74
N MET A 582 -14.47 -4.98 2.31
CA MET A 582 -14.71 -5.24 3.74
C MET A 582 -13.77 -4.46 4.65
N ALA A 583 -12.46 -4.50 4.40
CA ALA A 583 -11.45 -3.79 5.17
C ALA A 583 -11.62 -3.94 6.70
N GLY A 584 -11.75 -5.17 7.19
CA GLY A 584 -11.89 -5.50 8.61
C GLY A 584 -13.08 -4.80 9.28
N SER A 585 -12.83 -4.09 10.38
CA SER A 585 -13.84 -3.40 11.17
C SER A 585 -14.56 -2.26 10.42
N TRP A 586 -13.94 -1.67 9.39
CA TRP A 586 -14.52 -0.58 8.62
C TRP A 586 -15.82 -1.00 7.90
N GLY A 587 -15.80 -2.11 7.19
CA GLY A 587 -16.96 -2.60 6.43
C GLY A 587 -18.02 -3.30 7.29
N ILE A 588 -17.69 -3.68 8.53
CA ILE A 588 -18.64 -4.22 9.50
C ILE A 588 -19.53 -3.11 10.05
N ALA A 589 -19.00 -1.89 10.18
CA ALA A 589 -19.69 -0.76 10.79
C ALA A 589 -20.90 -0.31 9.95
N LYS A 590 -22.02 -0.02 10.62
CA LYS A 590 -23.27 0.45 10.01
C LYS A 590 -23.05 1.66 9.07
N LYS A 591 -22.28 2.65 9.54
CA LYS A 591 -22.00 3.88 8.77
C LYS A 591 -21.30 3.62 7.43
N ASN A 592 -20.56 2.51 7.32
CA ASN A 592 -19.76 2.17 6.14
C ASN A 592 -20.36 1.01 5.33
N TYR A 593 -21.45 0.39 5.77
CA TYR A 593 -21.97 -0.85 5.20
C TYR A 593 -22.27 -0.73 3.71
N ARG A 594 -23.01 0.32 3.30
CA ARG A 594 -23.32 0.57 1.88
C ARG A 594 -22.07 0.84 1.05
N ASN A 595 -21.15 1.65 1.56
CA ASN A 595 -19.90 1.94 0.89
C ASN A 595 -19.01 0.69 0.77
N SER A 596 -19.02 -0.18 1.77
CA SER A 596 -18.35 -1.47 1.72
C SER A 596 -18.88 -2.36 0.59
N LEU A 597 -20.19 -2.46 0.42
CA LEU A 597 -20.79 -3.21 -0.68
C LEU A 597 -20.44 -2.59 -2.04
N ARG A 598 -20.51 -1.27 -2.17
CA ARG A 598 -20.12 -0.55 -3.41
C ARG A 598 -18.66 -0.80 -3.78
N ALA A 599 -17.73 -0.74 -2.81
CA ALA A 599 -16.32 -1.01 -3.03
C ALA A 599 -16.06 -2.45 -3.51
N GLY A 600 -16.80 -3.42 -2.97
CA GLY A 600 -16.70 -4.84 -3.31
C GLY A 600 -17.52 -5.27 -4.52
N TRP A 601 -18.31 -4.37 -5.10
CA TRP A 601 -19.30 -4.75 -6.13
C TRP A 601 -18.69 -5.44 -7.35
N GLY A 602 -17.52 -4.96 -7.81
CA GLY A 602 -16.82 -5.57 -8.94
C GLY A 602 -16.42 -7.04 -8.68
N LEU A 603 -15.99 -7.35 -7.45
CA LEU A 603 -15.67 -8.72 -7.03
C LEU A 603 -16.94 -9.58 -6.89
N ILE A 604 -17.97 -9.03 -6.24
CA ILE A 604 -19.26 -9.71 -6.06
C ILE A 604 -19.87 -10.07 -7.41
N SER A 605 -19.90 -9.13 -8.37
CA SER A 605 -20.42 -9.35 -9.70
C SER A 605 -19.66 -10.43 -10.47
N ALA A 606 -18.33 -10.40 -10.40
CA ALA A 606 -17.50 -11.41 -11.04
C ALA A 606 -17.70 -12.81 -10.42
N LEU A 607 -17.89 -12.89 -9.10
CA LEU A 607 -18.16 -14.18 -8.44
C LEU A 607 -19.55 -14.74 -8.79
N ARG A 608 -20.49 -13.90 -9.21
CA ARG A 608 -21.85 -14.33 -9.65
C ARG A 608 -21.86 -15.00 -11.03
N GLU A 609 -20.79 -14.88 -11.82
CA GLU A 609 -20.70 -15.54 -13.12
C GLU A 609 -21.15 -17.01 -13.04
N PRO A 610 -22.03 -17.50 -13.97
CA PRO A 610 -22.66 -18.82 -13.83
C PRO A 610 -21.69 -19.99 -13.80
N ASP A 611 -20.56 -19.87 -14.47
CA ASP A 611 -19.54 -20.91 -14.56
C ASP A 611 -18.64 -21.01 -13.30
N ILE A 612 -18.62 -20.01 -12.43
CA ILE A 612 -17.96 -20.06 -11.13
C ILE A 612 -18.90 -20.75 -10.14
N GLN A 613 -18.46 -21.81 -9.53
CA GLN A 613 -19.23 -22.58 -8.56
C GLN A 613 -18.95 -22.20 -7.12
N ILE A 614 -17.70 -21.88 -6.81
CA ILE A 614 -17.24 -21.49 -5.46
C ILE A 614 -16.29 -20.28 -5.53
N GLY A 615 -16.22 -19.52 -4.44
CA GLY A 615 -15.18 -18.52 -4.21
C GLY A 615 -14.01 -19.08 -3.41
N THR A 616 -12.83 -18.49 -3.57
CA THR A 616 -11.68 -18.81 -2.72
C THR A 616 -10.83 -17.57 -2.45
N THR A 617 -10.35 -17.47 -1.22
CA THR A 617 -9.47 -16.40 -0.74
C THR A 617 -8.83 -16.80 0.58
N GLU A 618 -7.65 -16.29 0.90
CA GLU A 618 -6.96 -16.53 2.17
C GLU A 618 -7.50 -15.65 3.32
N CYS A 619 -8.21 -14.59 3.00
CA CYS A 619 -8.61 -13.58 3.98
C CYS A 619 -10.07 -13.76 4.42
N THR A 620 -10.28 -13.86 5.73
CA THR A 620 -11.60 -13.95 6.35
C THR A 620 -12.51 -12.77 6.02
N SER A 621 -11.99 -11.55 6.05
CA SER A 621 -12.77 -10.36 5.71
C SER A 621 -13.24 -10.39 4.25
N CYS A 622 -12.36 -10.82 3.33
CA CYS A 622 -12.74 -10.99 1.92
C CYS A 622 -13.79 -12.09 1.76
N LYS A 623 -13.64 -13.24 2.44
CA LYS A 623 -14.63 -14.32 2.46
C LYS A 623 -16.01 -13.81 2.90
N MET A 624 -16.09 -13.06 3.99
CA MET A 624 -17.36 -12.50 4.48
C MET A 624 -18.06 -11.64 3.43
N GLN A 625 -17.32 -10.81 2.70
CA GLN A 625 -17.87 -9.97 1.64
C GLN A 625 -18.31 -10.78 0.42
N MET A 626 -17.51 -11.76 0.02
CA MET A 626 -17.85 -12.65 -1.10
C MET A 626 -19.14 -13.43 -0.82
N GLU A 627 -19.27 -13.99 0.39
CA GLU A 627 -20.50 -14.70 0.83
C GLU A 627 -21.68 -13.77 1.12
N GLN A 628 -21.44 -12.49 1.42
CA GLN A 628 -22.48 -11.48 1.58
C GLN A 628 -23.23 -11.26 0.27
N GLY A 629 -22.48 -11.20 -0.82
CA GLY A 629 -22.98 -10.81 -2.13
C GLY A 629 -23.39 -11.96 -3.05
N THR A 630 -23.24 -13.23 -2.61
CA THR A 630 -23.58 -14.40 -3.45
C THR A 630 -24.14 -15.54 -2.62
N THR A 631 -24.80 -16.49 -3.29
CA THR A 631 -25.22 -17.77 -2.68
C THR A 631 -24.07 -18.80 -2.65
N LYS A 632 -22.95 -18.50 -3.32
CA LYS A 632 -21.84 -19.42 -3.48
C LYS A 632 -20.96 -19.46 -2.24
N PRO A 633 -20.52 -20.63 -1.78
CA PRO A 633 -19.60 -20.71 -0.64
C PRO A 633 -18.22 -20.17 -1.03
N THR A 634 -17.52 -19.60 -0.05
CA THR A 634 -16.13 -19.18 -0.20
C THR A 634 -15.25 -19.94 0.78
N VAL A 635 -14.23 -20.61 0.28
CA VAL A 635 -13.36 -21.49 1.05
C VAL A 635 -11.91 -20.99 1.04
N HIS A 636 -11.17 -21.31 2.08
CA HIS A 636 -9.74 -21.04 2.14
C HIS A 636 -8.96 -22.03 1.26
N PRO A 637 -7.89 -21.61 0.54
CA PRO A 637 -7.10 -22.51 -0.33
C PRO A 637 -6.59 -23.78 0.37
N SER A 638 -6.15 -23.68 1.63
CA SER A 638 -5.66 -24.83 2.40
C SER A 638 -6.73 -25.90 2.64
N LYS A 639 -8.01 -25.52 2.69
CA LYS A 639 -9.10 -26.50 2.78
C LYS A 639 -9.26 -27.30 1.50
N LEU A 640 -9.07 -26.67 0.35
CA LEU A 640 -9.11 -27.34 -0.95
C LEU A 640 -7.93 -28.31 -1.12
N LEU A 641 -6.74 -27.91 -0.65
CA LEU A 641 -5.58 -28.80 -0.62
C LEU A 641 -5.81 -29.99 0.30
N ALA A 642 -6.32 -29.77 1.52
CA ALA A 642 -6.64 -30.85 2.45
C ALA A 642 -7.68 -31.82 1.88
N LEU A 643 -8.70 -31.32 1.17
CA LEU A 643 -9.70 -32.13 0.48
C LEU A 643 -9.05 -32.94 -0.65
N SER A 644 -8.21 -32.32 -1.46
CA SER A 644 -7.50 -32.97 -2.57
C SER A 644 -6.55 -34.06 -2.10
N TYR A 645 -5.93 -33.91 -0.94
CA TYR A 645 -5.17 -35.00 -0.30
C TYR A 645 -6.07 -36.08 0.32
N GLY A 646 -7.40 -35.84 0.43
CA GLY A 646 -8.33 -36.78 1.10
C GLY A 646 -8.23 -36.76 2.64
N LEU A 647 -7.61 -35.71 3.22
CA LEU A 647 -7.35 -35.61 4.67
C LEU A 647 -8.56 -35.16 5.47
N VAL A 648 -9.49 -34.43 4.85
CA VAL A 648 -10.69 -33.89 5.51
C VAL A 648 -11.89 -33.97 4.56
N PRO A 649 -12.45 -35.19 4.36
CA PRO A 649 -13.52 -35.42 3.39
C PRO A 649 -14.83 -34.67 3.69
N GLU A 650 -15.04 -34.26 4.94
CA GLU A 650 -16.22 -33.48 5.35
C GLU A 650 -16.34 -32.14 4.60
N PHE A 651 -15.26 -31.63 4.03
CA PHE A 651 -15.28 -30.39 3.24
C PHE A 651 -16.02 -30.54 1.91
N GLU A 652 -16.18 -31.73 1.38
CA GLU A 652 -16.94 -31.93 0.16
C GLU A 652 -18.37 -31.43 0.27
N SER A 653 -19.00 -31.67 1.42
CA SER A 653 -20.35 -31.18 1.72
C SER A 653 -20.44 -29.65 1.76
N LEU A 654 -19.36 -28.94 2.08
CA LEU A 654 -19.30 -27.49 2.10
C LEU A 654 -19.26 -26.88 0.70
N LEU A 655 -18.70 -27.57 -0.28
CA LEU A 655 -18.62 -27.09 -1.68
C LEU A 655 -19.99 -27.03 -2.35
N SER A 656 -20.92 -27.92 -1.95
CA SER A 656 -22.30 -27.95 -2.46
C SER A 656 -23.25 -27.04 -1.71
N LYS A 657 -22.88 -26.60 -0.48
CA LYS A 657 -23.75 -25.80 0.37
C LYS A 657 -23.97 -24.39 -0.18
N ARG A 658 -25.22 -24.03 -0.48
CA ARG A 658 -25.60 -22.68 -0.91
C ARG A 658 -25.98 -21.80 0.27
N GLY A 659 -25.44 -20.60 0.32
CA GLY A 659 -25.79 -19.57 1.29
C GLY A 659 -26.99 -18.73 0.85
N GLN A 660 -27.49 -17.91 1.76
CA GLN A 660 -28.46 -16.86 1.44
C GLN A 660 -27.73 -15.60 0.96
N GLU A 661 -28.21 -15.02 -0.13
CA GLU A 661 -27.73 -13.70 -0.57
C GLU A 661 -28.39 -12.63 0.29
N LEU A 662 -27.61 -11.76 0.91
CA LEU A 662 -28.07 -10.68 1.78
C LEU A 662 -27.66 -9.32 1.22
N ILE A 663 -27.84 -9.10 -0.08
CA ILE A 663 -27.75 -7.73 -0.62
C ILE A 663 -29.13 -7.11 -0.46
N THR A 664 -29.23 -6.19 0.47
CA THR A 664 -30.32 -5.22 0.49
C THR A 664 -29.91 -4.06 -0.41
N THR A 665 -30.64 -3.85 -1.46
CA THR A 665 -30.55 -2.71 -2.38
C THR A 665 -30.68 -1.37 -1.65
#